data_22e9ca547ac8502181855a6e6962e13e
#
_entry.id   22e9ca547ac8502181855a6e6962e13e
#
_cell.length_a   1.000
_cell.length_b   1.000
_cell.length_c   1.000
_cell.angle_alpha   90.00
_cell.angle_beta   90.00
_cell.angle_gamma   90.00
#
_symmetry.space_group_name_H-M   'P 1'
#
loop_
_entity.id
_entity.type
_entity.pdbx_description
1 polymer ?
#
loop_
_entity_poly.entity_id
_entity_poly.type
_entity_poly.pdbx_seq_one_letter_code
_entity_poly.pdbx_strand_id
1 'polypeptide(L)'
;MHETLRSLAKSYRVSLDDALRELEDNGIIVLSADMPIVDSGKLARYELIISNLGEIIPSKNEPVVSTPYSAHKTMVSPRKGLLGGNSDHSHRNDADKNERQKQLLGRDYVIFTHMALRKPIAEKILKQVIEVKINRKTKTRIVVCKEAVDYVLQAATSDGKIKPVADALELLQKYDALTTLSGKMSEENHIISSFIRKLELNKSILVVGINRGLSTFIRNRNRVNQDDQSYVRIFERDITSKGFLANPQNQMMAFENPDGKAKARFSEQPRKLMGQMPISGQYVYLKQKNGVNKAVLLEEELGKGGEAHIYKVFSGMKCVKIFLPESNSDMKIEKIKRMCEKYSLLHAMDTPIMERIAWPERLVYNDKGEAIGYIMKIFEGTTPFSDFCYDTFDKIIPGLNKMHQVTMAVNFAELVDFMHHNNVILCDINRGNILFDGELVAYLVDLDSAQIADPDYYYPSNVGMPEFRSPEHIFDVDFSFVRKKADDVWILQMLLFHILTPDGDPYATSKVYNDDREIVAKGYYPYQAGDIRAEDDIKGSVWHMIVSHFPKFIKELFWNSLHGEGKFFKERDRRSSYDWLYAMVRYQELLPSMIESDPESGKYMPDTYRKHVQTFSKVDVSGGSLEDLLKKGLGKDISTGWKDL
;
A
#
# COMPACT_ATOMS: atom_id res chain seq x y z
N MET A 1 -24.63 26.68 -32.57
CA MET A 1 -23.84 27.93 -32.75
C MET A 1 -22.40 27.58 -32.46
N HIS A 2 -21.48 27.92 -33.37
CA HIS A 2 -20.07 27.70 -33.11
C HIS A 2 -19.57 28.80 -32.17
N GLU A 3 -18.84 28.45 -31.13
CA GLU A 3 -18.24 29.42 -30.23
C GLU A 3 -17.11 30.19 -30.92
N THR A 4 -16.94 31.49 -30.56
CA THR A 4 -15.87 32.37 -31.01
C THR A 4 -15.04 32.77 -29.80
N LEU A 5 -13.81 33.24 -30.00
CA LEU A 5 -12.99 33.73 -28.89
C LEU A 5 -13.69 34.85 -28.10
N ARG A 6 -14.42 35.73 -28.79
CA ARG A 6 -15.18 36.83 -28.17
C ARG A 6 -16.32 36.28 -27.28
N SER A 7 -17.03 35.23 -27.73
CA SER A 7 -18.10 34.62 -26.94
C SER A 7 -17.53 33.92 -25.73
N LEU A 8 -16.38 33.27 -25.92
CA LEU A 8 -15.67 32.54 -24.85
C LEU A 8 -15.13 33.50 -23.78
N ALA A 9 -14.42 34.56 -24.17
CA ALA A 9 -13.94 35.62 -23.26
C ALA A 9 -15.10 36.23 -22.45
N LYS A 10 -16.23 36.48 -23.11
CA LYS A 10 -17.45 36.98 -22.45
C LYS A 10 -18.04 35.98 -21.45
N SER A 11 -18.07 34.70 -21.75
CA SER A 11 -18.60 33.69 -20.84
C SER A 11 -17.74 33.54 -19.57
N TYR A 12 -16.43 33.72 -19.68
CA TYR A 12 -15.50 33.74 -18.55
C TYR A 12 -15.26 35.11 -17.92
N ARG A 13 -15.93 36.19 -18.43
CA ARG A 13 -15.79 37.58 -17.97
C ARG A 13 -14.35 38.12 -18.04
N VAL A 14 -13.60 37.69 -19.01
CA VAL A 14 -12.25 38.14 -19.29
C VAL A 14 -12.34 39.20 -20.39
N SER A 15 -11.49 40.24 -20.32
CA SER A 15 -11.40 41.17 -21.44
C SER A 15 -10.86 40.48 -22.70
N LEU A 16 -11.33 40.88 -23.87
CA LEU A 16 -10.86 40.24 -25.11
C LEU A 16 -9.36 40.44 -25.32
N ASP A 17 -8.84 41.59 -24.90
CA ASP A 17 -7.41 41.91 -25.01
C ASP A 17 -6.55 41.05 -24.08
N ASP A 18 -7.01 40.76 -22.85
CA ASP A 18 -6.31 39.87 -21.94
C ASP A 18 -6.37 38.43 -22.46
N ALA A 19 -7.53 37.99 -22.99
CA ALA A 19 -7.69 36.69 -23.60
C ALA A 19 -6.77 36.50 -24.82
N LEU A 20 -6.67 37.51 -25.68
CA LEU A 20 -5.78 37.50 -26.86
C LEU A 20 -4.30 37.45 -26.43
N ARG A 21 -3.92 38.29 -25.47
CA ARG A 21 -2.54 38.34 -24.96
C ARG A 21 -2.13 36.99 -24.34
N GLU A 22 -2.98 36.42 -23.52
CA GLU A 22 -2.70 35.14 -22.87
C GLU A 22 -2.61 33.98 -23.87
N LEU A 23 -3.44 33.98 -24.91
CA LEU A 23 -3.34 33.02 -26.00
C LEU A 23 -2.05 33.20 -26.81
N GLU A 24 -1.64 34.43 -27.09
CA GLU A 24 -0.37 34.76 -27.77
C GLU A 24 0.84 34.36 -26.93
N ASP A 25 0.81 34.63 -25.62
CA ASP A 25 1.84 34.20 -24.66
C ASP A 25 1.96 32.66 -24.54
N ASN A 26 0.88 31.96 -24.82
CA ASN A 26 0.87 30.51 -24.93
C ASN A 26 1.14 29.97 -26.35
N GLY A 27 1.64 30.85 -27.25
CA GLY A 27 2.04 30.51 -28.62
C GLY A 27 0.88 30.25 -29.57
N ILE A 28 -0.31 30.79 -29.26
CA ILE A 28 -1.51 30.65 -30.08
C ILE A 28 -1.80 31.99 -30.76
N ILE A 29 -1.64 32.03 -32.07
CA ILE A 29 -1.99 33.21 -32.87
C ILE A 29 -3.45 33.10 -33.27
N VAL A 30 -4.27 34.07 -32.86
CA VAL A 30 -5.68 34.18 -33.22
C VAL A 30 -5.83 35.20 -34.35
N LEU A 31 -6.23 34.71 -35.53
CA LEU A 31 -6.37 35.58 -36.72
C LEU A 31 -7.57 36.51 -36.62
N SER A 32 -8.63 36.10 -35.93
CA SER A 32 -9.83 36.89 -35.67
C SER A 32 -10.58 36.38 -34.44
N ALA A 33 -10.96 37.30 -33.56
CA ALA A 33 -11.73 36.97 -32.34
C ALA A 33 -13.18 36.53 -32.60
N ASP A 34 -13.71 36.85 -33.78
CA ASP A 34 -15.07 36.54 -34.19
C ASP A 34 -15.15 35.32 -35.12
N MET A 35 -14.02 34.69 -35.41
CA MET A 35 -13.98 33.48 -36.22
C MET A 35 -14.50 32.28 -35.43
N PRO A 36 -15.44 31.46 -36.01
CA PRO A 36 -15.91 30.25 -35.34
C PRO A 36 -14.76 29.29 -35.04
N ILE A 37 -14.67 28.84 -33.81
CA ILE A 37 -13.72 27.81 -33.40
C ILE A 37 -14.34 26.45 -33.74
N VAL A 38 -13.98 25.90 -34.90
CA VAL A 38 -14.55 24.65 -35.43
C VAL A 38 -13.86 23.43 -34.88
N ASP A 39 -12.60 23.56 -34.48
CA ASP A 39 -11.80 22.49 -33.90
C ASP A 39 -12.05 22.39 -32.41
N SER A 40 -12.62 21.26 -31.99
CA SER A 40 -12.94 21.00 -30.57
C SER A 40 -11.70 20.97 -29.66
N GLY A 41 -10.54 20.59 -30.19
CA GLY A 41 -9.27 20.63 -29.46
C GLY A 41 -8.78 22.07 -29.25
N LYS A 42 -8.95 22.94 -30.26
CA LYS A 42 -8.64 24.38 -30.14
C LYS A 42 -9.60 25.07 -29.17
N LEU A 43 -10.91 24.76 -29.26
CA LEU A 43 -11.91 25.34 -28.36
C LEU A 43 -11.56 25.01 -26.90
N ALA A 44 -11.34 23.75 -26.60
CA ALA A 44 -10.98 23.32 -25.27
C ALA A 44 -9.67 23.95 -24.76
N ARG A 45 -8.67 24.18 -25.66
CA ARG A 45 -7.42 24.84 -25.30
C ARG A 45 -7.65 26.32 -24.99
N TYR A 46 -8.52 27.01 -25.73
CA TYR A 46 -8.89 28.40 -25.47
C TYR A 46 -9.67 28.52 -24.15
N GLU A 47 -10.63 27.63 -23.93
CA GLU A 47 -11.37 27.58 -22.67
C GLU A 47 -10.46 27.42 -21.46
N LEU A 48 -9.48 26.50 -21.52
CA LEU A 48 -8.52 26.30 -20.44
C LEU A 48 -7.71 27.58 -20.14
N ILE A 49 -7.21 28.24 -21.17
CA ILE A 49 -6.38 29.43 -21.03
C ILE A 49 -7.21 30.58 -20.49
N ILE A 50 -8.41 30.80 -21.02
CA ILE A 50 -9.29 31.92 -20.68
C ILE A 50 -9.97 31.73 -19.32
N SER A 51 -10.35 30.51 -18.97
CA SER A 51 -10.94 30.22 -17.65
C SER A 51 -9.99 30.50 -16.49
N ASN A 52 -8.68 30.44 -16.73
CA ASN A 52 -7.67 30.78 -15.71
C ASN A 52 -7.49 32.31 -15.51
N LEU A 53 -7.95 33.14 -16.44
CA LEU A 53 -7.95 34.57 -16.30
C LEU A 53 -9.24 35.12 -15.64
N GLY A 54 -10.33 34.33 -15.71
CA GLY A 54 -11.65 34.70 -15.19
C GLY A 54 -11.87 34.28 -13.74
N GLU A 55 -12.47 35.12 -12.91
CA GLU A 55 -12.98 34.74 -11.61
C GLU A 55 -14.18 33.79 -11.77
N ILE A 56 -14.11 32.59 -11.19
CA ILE A 56 -15.25 31.66 -11.14
C ILE A 56 -16.29 32.21 -10.17
N ILE A 57 -17.36 32.82 -10.70
CA ILE A 57 -18.51 33.25 -9.91
C ILE A 57 -19.58 32.16 -9.99
N PRO A 58 -20.09 31.65 -8.84
CA PRO A 58 -21.23 30.74 -8.84
C PRO A 58 -22.48 31.45 -9.37
N SER A 59 -23.34 30.73 -10.08
CA SER A 59 -24.60 31.22 -10.63
C SER A 59 -25.48 31.84 -9.54
N LYS A 60 -25.93 33.06 -9.78
CA LYS A 60 -26.90 33.77 -8.92
C LYS A 60 -28.29 33.18 -9.06
N ASN A 61 -28.91 32.91 -7.90
CA ASN A 61 -30.28 33.33 -7.61
C ASN A 61 -30.43 33.44 -6.10
N GLU A 62 -30.51 34.67 -5.58
CA GLU A 62 -31.51 35.27 -4.70
C GLU A 62 -31.05 36.62 -4.12
N PRO A 63 -31.94 37.46 -3.55
CA PRO A 63 -31.90 38.87 -3.83
C PRO A 63 -31.23 39.75 -2.76
N VAL A 64 -30.84 40.93 -3.23
CA VAL A 64 -30.24 42.06 -2.53
C VAL A 64 -31.17 42.66 -1.48
N VAL A 65 -30.62 42.93 -0.28
CA VAL A 65 -31.06 44.06 0.55
C VAL A 65 -29.87 44.93 0.91
N SER A 66 -29.95 46.18 0.48
CA SER A 66 -29.07 47.32 0.73
C SER A 66 -29.28 47.89 2.14
N THR A 67 -28.35 48.55 2.83
CA THR A 67 -27.68 49.82 2.66
C THR A 67 -26.90 50.22 3.93
N PRO A 68 -26.37 51.43 4.12
CA PRO A 68 -25.00 51.87 3.84
C PRO A 68 -24.32 52.64 5.03
N TYR A 69 -23.19 53.30 4.70
CA TYR A 69 -22.48 54.36 5.47
C TYR A 69 -21.43 53.88 6.51
N SER A 70 -20.34 54.56 6.71
CA SER A 70 -19.53 55.61 6.07
C SER A 70 -18.19 55.74 6.82
N ALA A 71 -17.24 56.35 6.16
CA ALA A 71 -15.88 56.63 6.62
C ALA A 71 -15.77 57.48 7.88
N HIS A 72 -14.70 57.28 8.68
CA HIS A 72 -13.78 58.38 8.99
C HIS A 72 -12.42 57.91 9.54
N LYS A 73 -11.38 58.59 9.12
CA LYS A 73 -9.99 58.55 9.60
C LYS A 73 -9.86 59.02 11.03
N THR A 74 -8.94 58.47 11.81
CA THR A 74 -7.89 59.26 12.48
C THR A 74 -6.80 58.37 13.09
N MET A 75 -5.56 58.82 12.92
CA MET A 75 -4.34 58.29 13.55
C MET A 75 -4.34 58.50 15.05
N VAL A 76 -3.71 57.61 15.78
CA VAL A 76 -2.69 57.86 16.83
C VAL A 76 -2.15 56.49 17.36
N SER A 77 -0.83 56.33 17.40
CA SER A 77 -0.08 55.31 18.17
C SER A 77 0.38 55.89 19.53
N PRO A 78 1.04 55.17 20.42
CA PRO A 78 1.11 53.74 20.72
C PRO A 78 0.95 53.40 22.21
N ARG A 79 0.74 52.15 22.59
CA ARG A 79 1.42 51.46 23.71
C ARG A 79 0.81 50.09 24.07
N LYS A 80 1.71 49.09 24.08
CA LYS A 80 1.77 47.86 24.86
C LYS A 80 0.54 47.34 25.61
N GLY A 81 0.18 46.08 25.28
CA GLY A 81 -0.61 45.18 26.12
C GLY A 81 -0.76 43.82 25.45
N LEU A 82 -0.28 42.77 26.10
CA LEU A 82 -0.35 41.36 25.70
C LEU A 82 -1.78 40.88 25.49
N LEU A 83 -1.88 39.85 24.62
CA LEU A 83 -2.92 38.85 24.42
C LEU A 83 -3.76 39.00 23.12
N GLY A 84 -3.64 37.95 22.29
CA GLY A 84 -4.64 37.55 21.32
C GLY A 84 -4.35 37.91 19.87
N GLY A 85 -4.09 36.89 19.06
CA GLY A 85 -4.04 37.05 17.61
C GLY A 85 -3.37 35.93 16.85
N ASN A 86 -3.92 34.73 16.92
CA ASN A 86 -3.46 33.55 16.16
C ASN A 86 -4.14 33.42 14.78
N SER A 87 -4.34 34.48 14.03
CA SER A 87 -4.99 34.40 12.71
C SER A 87 -4.09 34.74 11.51
N ASP A 88 -3.02 35.51 11.70
CA ASP A 88 -2.17 35.94 10.57
C ASP A 88 -1.03 34.97 10.21
N HIS A 89 -0.67 34.03 11.11
CA HIS A 89 0.37 33.03 10.83
C HIS A 89 -0.12 31.86 9.95
N SER A 90 -1.43 31.59 9.91
CA SER A 90 -1.97 30.49 9.10
C SER A 90 -1.98 30.83 7.61
N HIS A 91 -2.33 32.02 7.22
CA HIS A 91 -2.42 32.45 5.81
C HIS A 91 -1.04 32.61 5.14
N ARG A 92 -0.02 33.11 5.84
CA ARG A 92 1.35 33.15 5.33
C ARG A 92 1.94 31.75 5.13
N ASN A 93 1.69 30.83 6.05
CA ASN A 93 2.14 29.45 5.93
C ASN A 93 1.50 28.69 4.77
N ASP A 94 0.24 28.96 4.45
CA ASP A 94 -0.45 28.26 3.35
C ASP A 94 -0.07 28.82 1.96
N ALA A 95 0.23 30.11 1.84
CA ALA A 95 0.78 30.69 0.60
C ALA A 95 2.17 30.12 0.27
N ASP A 96 3.03 30.00 1.27
CA ASP A 96 4.38 29.43 1.12
C ASP A 96 4.33 27.93 0.76
N LYS A 97 3.38 27.19 1.33
CA LYS A 97 3.12 25.78 0.99
C LYS A 97 2.63 25.63 -0.45
N ASN A 98 1.72 26.50 -0.90
CA ASN A 98 1.22 26.50 -2.27
C ASN A 98 2.34 26.75 -3.29
N GLU A 99 3.23 27.71 -3.03
CA GLU A 99 4.34 27.99 -3.96
C GLU A 99 5.34 26.84 -4.05
N ARG A 100 5.69 26.21 -2.91
CA ARG A 100 6.52 24.98 -2.89
C ARG A 100 5.85 23.82 -3.61
N GLN A 101 4.53 23.68 -3.48
CA GLN A 101 3.76 22.65 -4.18
C GLN A 101 3.78 22.89 -5.70
N LYS A 102 3.60 24.13 -6.17
CA LYS A 102 3.70 24.48 -7.58
C LYS A 102 5.09 24.18 -8.16
N GLN A 103 6.16 24.34 -7.37
CA GLN A 103 7.52 23.94 -7.79
C GLN A 103 7.65 22.42 -7.97
N LEU A 104 7.04 21.63 -7.07
CA LEU A 104 7.03 20.18 -7.20
C LEU A 104 6.23 19.71 -8.42
N LEU A 105 5.09 20.35 -8.70
CA LEU A 105 4.22 20.01 -9.82
C LEU A 105 4.78 20.38 -11.20
N GLY A 106 5.81 21.24 -11.25
CA GLY A 106 6.50 21.63 -12.50
C GLY A 106 7.54 20.62 -13.00
N ARG A 107 7.53 19.36 -12.53
CA ARG A 107 8.45 18.28 -12.96
C ARG A 107 8.15 17.82 -14.39
N ASP A 108 9.13 17.17 -15.04
CA ASP A 108 8.93 16.60 -16.38
C ASP A 108 7.78 15.59 -16.40
N TYR A 109 7.68 14.79 -15.35
CA TYR A 109 6.60 13.81 -15.17
C TYR A 109 5.96 13.92 -13.79
N VAL A 110 4.64 13.98 -13.77
CA VAL A 110 3.82 13.87 -12.55
C VAL A 110 2.96 12.61 -12.70
N ILE A 111 3.31 11.58 -11.96
CA ILE A 111 2.67 10.26 -12.02
C ILE A 111 1.63 10.18 -10.91
N PHE A 112 0.38 9.93 -11.25
CA PHE A 112 -0.68 9.69 -10.26
C PHE A 112 -0.95 8.19 -10.18
N THR A 113 -0.88 7.66 -8.96
CA THR A 113 -1.34 6.30 -8.70
C THR A 113 -2.87 6.27 -8.63
N HIS A 114 -3.48 5.09 -8.83
CA HIS A 114 -4.92 4.91 -8.67
C HIS A 114 -5.41 5.35 -7.28
N MET A 115 -4.57 5.21 -6.25
CA MET A 115 -4.85 5.65 -4.88
C MET A 115 -5.03 7.16 -4.77
N ALA A 116 -4.23 7.93 -5.48
CA ALA A 116 -4.40 9.39 -5.53
C ALA A 116 -5.67 9.77 -6.28
N LEU A 117 -5.94 9.13 -7.42
CA LEU A 117 -7.08 9.46 -8.27
C LEU A 117 -8.44 9.16 -7.65
N ARG A 118 -8.51 8.18 -6.74
CA ARG A 118 -9.75 7.86 -5.98
C ARG A 118 -10.10 8.89 -4.92
N LYS A 119 -9.19 9.78 -4.56
CA LYS A 119 -9.45 10.85 -3.59
C LYS A 119 -10.15 12.03 -4.27
N PRO A 120 -11.37 12.44 -3.88
CA PRO A 120 -12.05 13.61 -4.48
C PRO A 120 -11.19 14.87 -4.48
N ILE A 121 -10.35 15.02 -3.47
CA ILE A 121 -9.41 16.13 -3.32
C ILE A 121 -8.30 16.14 -4.39
N ALA A 122 -8.09 15.04 -5.13
CA ALA A 122 -7.09 14.96 -6.21
C ALA A 122 -7.36 15.97 -7.32
N GLU A 123 -8.62 16.34 -7.52
CA GLU A 123 -9.01 17.40 -8.47
C GLU A 123 -8.18 18.69 -8.27
N LYS A 124 -7.99 19.13 -7.02
CA LYS A 124 -7.20 20.32 -6.71
C LYS A 124 -5.75 20.21 -7.19
N ILE A 125 -5.16 19.03 -7.01
CA ILE A 125 -3.77 18.79 -7.44
C ILE A 125 -3.69 18.72 -8.97
N LEU A 126 -4.63 18.02 -9.61
CA LEU A 126 -4.70 17.95 -11.08
C LEU A 126 -4.85 19.35 -11.69
N LYS A 127 -5.74 20.18 -11.17
CA LYS A 127 -5.90 21.57 -11.60
C LYS A 127 -4.62 22.41 -11.42
N GLN A 128 -3.94 22.24 -10.28
CA GLN A 128 -2.67 22.91 -10.05
C GLN A 128 -1.56 22.45 -11.01
N VAL A 129 -1.52 21.17 -11.40
CA VAL A 129 -0.56 20.72 -12.45
C VAL A 129 -0.86 21.41 -13.77
N ILE A 130 -2.13 21.52 -14.14
CA ILE A 130 -2.56 22.22 -15.35
C ILE A 130 -2.13 23.69 -15.29
N GLU A 131 -2.42 24.35 -14.17
CA GLU A 131 -2.03 25.74 -13.92
C GLU A 131 -0.51 25.96 -14.04
N VAL A 132 0.29 25.11 -13.39
CA VAL A 132 1.76 25.18 -13.45
C VAL A 132 2.27 24.94 -14.86
N LYS A 133 1.67 24.00 -15.59
CA LYS A 133 2.03 23.73 -16.98
C LYS A 133 1.81 24.94 -17.88
N ILE A 134 0.70 25.62 -17.69
CA ILE A 134 0.34 26.82 -18.48
C ILE A 134 1.21 28.01 -18.07
N ASN A 135 1.18 28.41 -16.81
CA ASN A 135 1.80 29.64 -16.32
C ASN A 135 3.33 29.61 -16.34
N ARG A 136 3.94 28.44 -16.20
CA ARG A 136 5.41 28.27 -16.20
C ARG A 136 5.94 27.73 -17.53
N LYS A 137 5.10 27.54 -18.53
CA LYS A 137 5.45 26.94 -19.83
C LYS A 137 6.23 25.63 -19.72
N THR A 138 5.90 24.81 -18.70
CA THR A 138 6.59 23.53 -18.46
C THR A 138 6.13 22.46 -19.44
N LYS A 139 7.07 21.54 -19.79
CA LYS A 139 6.73 20.36 -20.60
C LYS A 139 6.18 19.22 -19.76
N THR A 140 5.63 19.49 -18.59
CA THR A 140 5.12 18.50 -17.64
C THR A 140 4.10 17.57 -18.31
N ARG A 141 4.30 16.26 -18.15
CA ARG A 141 3.35 15.21 -18.57
C ARG A 141 2.77 14.54 -17.34
N ILE A 142 1.46 14.38 -17.34
CA ILE A 142 0.78 13.58 -16.32
C ILE A 142 0.73 12.15 -16.81
N VAL A 143 1.10 11.20 -15.93
CA VAL A 143 1.17 9.77 -16.25
C VAL A 143 0.27 9.02 -15.29
N VAL A 144 -0.58 8.13 -15.81
CA VAL A 144 -1.53 7.32 -15.04
C VAL A 144 -1.69 5.92 -15.65
N CYS A 145 -2.08 4.95 -14.86
CA CYS A 145 -2.53 3.65 -15.38
C CYS A 145 -3.88 3.83 -16.09
N LYS A 146 -4.04 3.25 -17.29
CA LYS A 146 -5.26 3.38 -18.10
C LYS A 146 -6.49 2.89 -17.34
N GLU A 147 -6.43 1.71 -16.74
CA GLU A 147 -7.55 1.14 -15.98
C GLU A 147 -7.94 2.00 -14.77
N ALA A 148 -6.99 2.73 -14.16
CA ALA A 148 -7.30 3.68 -13.08
C ALA A 148 -8.10 4.89 -13.59
N VAL A 149 -7.82 5.36 -14.81
CA VAL A 149 -8.64 6.39 -15.47
C VAL A 149 -10.03 5.87 -15.78
N ASP A 150 -10.12 4.70 -16.41
CA ASP A 150 -11.39 4.07 -16.79
C ASP A 150 -12.27 3.84 -15.54
N TYR A 151 -11.67 3.40 -14.44
CA TYR A 151 -12.36 3.26 -13.15
C TYR A 151 -12.92 4.59 -12.62
N VAL A 152 -12.12 5.67 -12.65
CA VAL A 152 -12.56 6.99 -12.18
C VAL A 152 -13.70 7.53 -13.04
N LEU A 153 -13.61 7.39 -14.36
CA LEU A 153 -14.65 7.81 -15.30
C LEU A 153 -15.96 7.03 -15.06
N GLN A 154 -15.85 5.73 -14.84
CA GLN A 154 -17.02 4.90 -14.52
C GLN A 154 -17.61 5.25 -13.14
N ALA A 155 -16.79 5.42 -12.11
CA ALA A 155 -17.25 5.79 -10.78
C ALA A 155 -17.94 7.16 -10.75
N ALA A 156 -17.51 8.10 -11.58
CA ALA A 156 -18.11 9.42 -11.70
C ALA A 156 -19.56 9.42 -12.19
N THR A 157 -20.02 8.34 -12.83
CA THR A 157 -21.43 8.19 -13.24
C THR A 157 -22.38 7.98 -12.06
N SER A 158 -21.88 7.43 -10.96
CA SER A 158 -22.66 7.09 -9.76
C SER A 158 -22.27 7.89 -8.51
N ASP A 159 -21.04 8.41 -8.44
CA ASP A 159 -20.53 9.20 -7.33
C ASP A 159 -20.17 10.63 -7.76
N GLY A 160 -21.05 11.57 -7.45
CA GLY A 160 -20.84 12.99 -7.73
C GLY A 160 -19.59 13.61 -7.07
N LYS A 161 -19.00 12.98 -6.05
CA LYS A 161 -17.77 13.47 -5.40
C LYS A 161 -16.52 13.18 -6.23
N ILE A 162 -16.55 12.14 -7.04
CA ILE A 162 -15.43 11.76 -7.93
C ILE A 162 -15.53 12.47 -9.28
N LYS A 163 -16.71 12.95 -9.65
CA LYS A 163 -16.93 13.65 -10.93
C LYS A 163 -15.92 14.76 -11.22
N PRO A 164 -15.55 15.65 -10.28
CA PRO A 164 -14.53 16.68 -10.56
C PRO A 164 -13.15 16.14 -10.92
N VAL A 165 -12.79 14.96 -10.40
CA VAL A 165 -11.53 14.27 -10.77
C VAL A 165 -11.63 13.71 -12.18
N ALA A 166 -12.76 13.11 -12.53
CA ALA A 166 -13.04 12.62 -13.88
C ALA A 166 -12.99 13.75 -14.91
N ASP A 167 -13.68 14.86 -14.64
CA ASP A 167 -13.69 16.04 -15.50
C ASP A 167 -12.26 16.60 -15.73
N ALA A 168 -11.43 16.61 -14.68
CA ALA A 168 -10.03 17.04 -14.80
C ALA A 168 -9.18 16.07 -15.64
N LEU A 169 -9.42 14.76 -15.53
CA LEU A 169 -8.72 13.74 -16.34
C LEU A 169 -9.14 13.83 -17.82
N GLU A 170 -10.42 13.98 -18.11
CA GLU A 170 -10.93 14.18 -19.47
C GLU A 170 -10.33 15.43 -20.09
N LEU A 171 -10.24 16.52 -19.33
CA LEU A 171 -9.63 17.76 -19.76
C LEU A 171 -8.16 17.53 -20.16
N LEU A 172 -7.39 16.84 -19.31
CA LEU A 172 -5.99 16.51 -19.58
C LEU A 172 -5.81 15.62 -20.80
N GLN A 173 -6.70 14.67 -21.01
CA GLN A 173 -6.72 13.80 -22.18
C GLN A 173 -6.98 14.60 -23.45
N LYS A 174 -7.92 15.53 -23.42
CA LYS A 174 -8.29 16.41 -24.51
C LYS A 174 -7.13 17.33 -24.96
N TYR A 175 -6.22 17.66 -24.04
CA TYR A 175 -5.03 18.50 -24.29
C TYR A 175 -3.74 17.76 -24.60
N ASP A 176 -3.79 16.44 -24.81
CA ASP A 176 -2.60 15.59 -24.96
C ASP A 176 -1.57 15.78 -23.82
N ALA A 177 -2.07 16.11 -22.63
CA ALA A 177 -1.25 16.30 -21.44
C ALA A 177 -1.20 15.06 -20.56
N LEU A 178 -2.05 14.06 -20.85
CA LEU A 178 -2.17 12.79 -20.15
C LEU A 178 -1.51 11.68 -20.94
N THR A 179 -0.59 10.96 -20.30
CA THR A 179 -0.01 9.72 -20.81
C THR A 179 -0.63 8.55 -20.03
N THR A 180 -1.35 7.68 -20.72
CA THR A 180 -1.92 6.48 -20.11
C THR A 180 -1.02 5.28 -20.35
N LEU A 181 -0.70 4.54 -19.28
CA LEU A 181 0.06 3.31 -19.33
C LEU A 181 -0.91 2.12 -19.39
N SER A 182 -0.74 1.24 -20.38
CA SER A 182 -1.58 0.05 -20.57
C SER A 182 -1.25 -1.01 -19.51
N GLY A 183 -2.29 -1.67 -18.97
CA GLY A 183 -2.20 -2.77 -18.03
C GLY A 183 -3.24 -2.67 -16.92
N LYS A 184 -3.33 -3.71 -16.10
CA LYS A 184 -4.29 -3.80 -15.00
C LYS A 184 -3.87 -2.95 -13.80
N MET A 185 -4.82 -2.45 -13.03
CA MET A 185 -4.61 -1.70 -11.80
C MET A 185 -3.89 -2.53 -10.73
N SER A 186 -4.11 -3.84 -10.71
CA SER A 186 -3.39 -4.79 -9.86
C SER A 186 -1.88 -4.86 -10.15
N GLU A 187 -1.47 -4.49 -11.36
CA GLU A 187 -0.08 -4.47 -11.83
C GLU A 187 0.52 -3.05 -11.86
N GLU A 188 -0.17 -2.06 -11.30
CA GLU A 188 0.19 -0.63 -11.41
C GLU A 188 1.64 -0.37 -10.99
N ASN A 189 2.12 -1.04 -9.93
CA ASN A 189 3.50 -0.90 -9.45
C ASN A 189 4.51 -1.29 -10.51
N HIS A 190 4.28 -2.42 -11.16
CA HIS A 190 5.14 -2.92 -12.22
C HIS A 190 5.10 -2.01 -13.45
N ILE A 191 3.91 -1.59 -13.85
CA ILE A 191 3.69 -0.72 -15.01
C ILE A 191 4.41 0.62 -14.83
N ILE A 192 4.22 1.27 -13.68
CA ILE A 192 4.85 2.58 -13.39
C ILE A 192 6.35 2.43 -13.21
N SER A 193 6.84 1.41 -12.50
CA SER A 193 8.27 1.19 -12.33
C SER A 193 8.97 0.88 -13.65
N SER A 194 8.34 0.11 -14.53
CA SER A 194 8.85 -0.16 -15.89
C SER A 194 8.88 1.11 -16.74
N PHE A 195 7.88 1.97 -16.63
CA PHE A 195 7.88 3.26 -17.30
C PHE A 195 9.04 4.15 -16.79
N ILE A 196 9.20 4.27 -15.48
CA ILE A 196 10.28 5.08 -14.88
C ILE A 196 11.67 4.56 -15.28
N ARG A 197 11.86 3.24 -15.41
CA ARG A 197 13.14 2.64 -15.83
C ARG A 197 13.55 3.02 -17.25
N LYS A 198 12.57 3.24 -18.14
CA LYS A 198 12.82 3.64 -19.52
C LYS A 198 13.15 5.12 -19.66
N LEU A 199 12.96 5.92 -18.60
CA LEU A 199 13.29 7.34 -18.62
C LEU A 199 14.78 7.56 -18.32
N GLU A 200 15.35 8.56 -18.97
CA GLU A 200 16.71 9.04 -18.68
C GLU A 200 16.85 9.48 -17.22
N LEU A 201 18.04 9.33 -16.65
CA LEU A 201 18.34 9.62 -15.25
C LEU A 201 18.14 11.10 -14.87
N ASN A 202 18.28 12.01 -15.84
CA ASN A 202 18.13 13.45 -15.68
C ASN A 202 16.66 13.92 -15.65
N LYS A 203 15.68 13.05 -15.86
CA LYS A 203 14.25 13.43 -15.85
C LYS A 203 13.77 13.63 -14.41
N SER A 204 13.13 14.78 -14.20
CA SER A 204 12.53 15.11 -12.92
C SER A 204 11.14 14.48 -12.80
N ILE A 205 10.93 13.67 -11.74
CA ILE A 205 9.71 12.87 -11.56
C ILE A 205 9.12 13.16 -10.19
N LEU A 206 7.80 13.35 -10.16
CA LEU A 206 6.99 13.37 -8.95
C LEU A 206 5.95 12.24 -9.03
N VAL A 207 5.89 11.40 -8.02
CA VAL A 207 4.83 10.40 -7.86
C VAL A 207 3.86 10.90 -6.80
N VAL A 208 2.57 10.92 -7.13
CA VAL A 208 1.48 11.38 -6.27
C VAL A 208 0.59 10.20 -5.91
N GLY A 209 0.45 9.96 -4.61
CA GLY A 209 -0.26 8.83 -4.03
C GLY A 209 0.71 7.75 -3.58
N ILE A 210 0.45 7.23 -2.38
CA ILE A 210 1.27 6.17 -1.80
C ILE A 210 0.86 4.85 -2.41
N ASN A 211 1.83 4.24 -3.06
CA ASN A 211 1.79 2.84 -3.44
C ASN A 211 3.12 2.21 -3.01
N ARG A 212 3.08 1.26 -2.09
CA ARG A 212 4.26 0.78 -1.37
C ARG A 212 5.27 0.05 -2.22
N GLY A 213 4.82 -0.81 -3.10
CA GLY A 213 5.72 -1.46 -4.05
C GLY A 213 6.47 -0.42 -4.89
N LEU A 214 5.76 0.61 -5.33
CA LEU A 214 6.35 1.72 -6.08
C LEU A 214 7.25 2.61 -5.19
N SER A 215 6.87 2.87 -3.95
CA SER A 215 7.71 3.60 -2.98
C SER A 215 9.03 2.90 -2.73
N THR A 216 9.02 1.57 -2.67
CA THR A 216 10.22 0.74 -2.56
C THR A 216 11.14 0.93 -3.75
N PHE A 217 10.60 0.81 -4.95
CA PHE A 217 11.34 1.02 -6.18
C PHE A 217 11.95 2.43 -6.22
N ILE A 218 11.16 3.47 -5.90
CA ILE A 218 11.62 4.88 -5.90
C ILE A 218 12.78 5.09 -4.92
N ARG A 219 12.66 4.60 -3.69
CA ARG A 219 13.72 4.76 -2.68
C ARG A 219 15.02 4.09 -3.13
N ASN A 220 14.93 2.89 -3.68
CA ASN A 220 16.12 2.19 -4.16
C ASN A 220 16.75 2.86 -5.37
N ARG A 221 15.93 3.30 -6.35
CA ARG A 221 16.45 4.06 -7.49
C ARG A 221 17.14 5.35 -7.02
N ASN A 222 16.55 6.08 -6.08
CA ASN A 222 17.17 7.27 -5.49
C ASN A 222 18.47 6.96 -4.77
N ARG A 223 18.58 5.81 -4.09
CA ARG A 223 19.76 5.43 -3.34
C ARG A 223 20.90 4.94 -4.24
N VAL A 224 20.55 4.11 -5.21
CA VAL A 224 21.56 3.55 -6.16
C VAL A 224 22.23 4.64 -6.99
N ASN A 225 21.48 5.67 -7.35
CA ASN A 225 21.97 6.73 -8.23
C ASN A 225 22.34 8.03 -7.47
N GLN A 226 22.43 8.00 -6.14
CA GLN A 226 22.67 9.21 -5.33
C GLN A 226 24.00 9.91 -5.64
N ASP A 227 25.01 9.17 -6.09
CA ASP A 227 26.34 9.66 -6.40
C ASP A 227 26.51 10.03 -7.88
N ASP A 228 25.50 9.77 -8.73
CA ASP A 228 25.49 10.16 -10.13
C ASP A 228 25.04 11.61 -10.26
N GLN A 229 25.95 12.49 -10.72
CA GLN A 229 25.67 13.93 -10.89
C GLN A 229 24.57 14.22 -11.92
N SER A 230 24.30 13.32 -12.86
CA SER A 230 23.21 13.45 -13.84
C SER A 230 21.85 13.04 -13.29
N TYR A 231 21.81 12.33 -12.16
CA TYR A 231 20.59 11.78 -11.61
C TYR A 231 19.75 12.84 -10.90
N VAL A 232 18.50 12.96 -11.34
CA VAL A 232 17.50 13.78 -10.65
C VAL A 232 16.63 12.90 -9.76
N ARG A 233 16.72 13.15 -8.45
CA ARG A 233 15.98 12.42 -7.43
C ARG A 233 14.47 12.41 -7.71
N ILE A 234 13.85 11.24 -7.64
CA ILE A 234 12.40 11.07 -7.74
C ILE A 234 11.76 11.45 -6.40
N PHE A 235 10.72 12.28 -6.46
CA PHE A 235 9.94 12.66 -5.30
C PHE A 235 8.65 11.87 -5.24
N GLU A 236 8.29 11.46 -4.04
CA GLU A 236 7.01 10.84 -3.73
C GLU A 236 6.24 11.71 -2.75
N ARG A 237 4.96 11.93 -2.99
CA ARG A 237 4.07 12.72 -2.13
C ARG A 237 2.70 12.08 -2.04
N ASP A 238 2.02 12.28 -0.92
CA ASP A 238 0.59 11.96 -0.83
C ASP A 238 -0.26 13.22 -0.75
N ILE A 239 -1.54 13.06 -1.02
CA ILE A 239 -2.52 14.16 -0.98
C ILE A 239 -3.16 14.19 0.41
N THR A 240 -2.96 15.27 1.15
CA THR A 240 -3.61 15.50 2.44
C THR A 240 -5.10 15.81 2.28
N SER A 241 -5.88 15.70 3.34
CA SER A 241 -7.31 16.06 3.37
C SER A 241 -7.60 17.53 3.00
N LYS A 242 -6.59 18.40 3.09
CA LYS A 242 -6.69 19.80 2.68
C LYS A 242 -6.29 20.05 1.21
N GLY A 243 -5.83 19.01 0.49
CA GLY A 243 -5.38 19.10 -0.88
C GLY A 243 -3.96 19.61 -1.05
N PHE A 244 -3.09 19.40 -0.06
CA PHE A 244 -1.66 19.66 -0.16
C PHE A 244 -0.88 18.37 -0.37
N LEU A 245 0.24 18.47 -1.07
CA LEU A 245 1.21 17.40 -1.20
C LEU A 245 2.09 17.32 0.05
N ALA A 246 2.08 16.19 0.72
CA ALA A 246 2.89 15.92 1.92
C ALA A 246 3.90 14.81 1.69
N ASN A 247 4.97 14.82 2.47
CA ASN A 247 5.92 13.71 2.50
C ASN A 247 5.20 12.47 3.05
N PRO A 248 5.31 11.29 2.41
CA PRO A 248 4.74 10.04 2.94
C PRO A 248 5.10 9.74 4.40
N GLN A 249 6.30 10.12 4.82
CA GLN A 249 6.76 9.91 6.20
C GLN A 249 6.03 10.76 7.25
N ASN A 250 5.28 11.77 6.84
CA ASN A 250 4.51 12.64 7.72
C ASN A 250 3.03 12.23 7.81
N GLN A 251 2.66 11.07 7.27
CA GLN A 251 1.30 10.56 7.45
C GLN A 251 1.10 10.05 8.87
N MET A 252 -0.03 10.41 9.44
CA MET A 252 -0.48 9.88 10.71
C MET A 252 -0.66 8.36 10.57
N MET A 253 0.14 7.60 11.30
CA MET A 253 -0.05 6.14 11.38
C MET A 253 -1.38 5.83 12.06
N ALA A 254 -1.98 4.69 11.74
CA ALA A 254 -3.25 4.31 12.33
C ALA A 254 -3.13 4.11 13.84
N PHE A 255 -2.02 3.55 14.27
CA PHE A 255 -1.75 3.25 15.68
C PHE A 255 -0.42 3.85 16.12
N GLU A 256 -0.29 4.01 17.44
CA GLU A 256 0.95 4.49 18.04
C GLU A 256 2.09 3.47 17.88
N ASN A 257 3.35 3.94 18.01
CA ASN A 257 4.49 3.05 17.99
C ASN A 257 4.48 2.19 19.27
N PRO A 258 4.47 0.85 19.16
CA PRO A 258 4.50 -0.02 20.33
C PRO A 258 5.76 0.11 21.20
N ASP A 259 6.89 0.60 20.68
CA ASP A 259 8.12 0.84 21.45
C ASP A 259 8.02 2.06 22.40
N GLY A 260 6.84 2.68 22.51
CA GLY A 260 6.57 3.81 23.38
C GLY A 260 6.47 3.45 24.87
N LYS A 261 6.04 4.43 25.70
CA LYS A 261 5.89 4.27 27.16
C LYS A 261 4.58 3.59 27.58
N ALA A 262 3.81 3.06 26.63
CA ALA A 262 2.52 2.44 26.88
C ALA A 262 2.63 1.20 27.76
N LYS A 263 1.62 0.95 28.59
CA LYS A 263 1.54 -0.22 29.47
C LYS A 263 0.88 -1.38 28.75
N ALA A 264 1.53 -2.55 28.74
CA ALA A 264 0.92 -3.78 28.24
C ALA A 264 -0.16 -4.27 29.19
N ARG A 265 -1.33 -4.63 28.65
CA ARG A 265 -2.40 -5.29 29.38
C ARG A 265 -2.47 -6.74 28.92
N PHE A 266 -1.90 -7.64 29.71
CA PHE A 266 -2.02 -9.07 29.52
C PHE A 266 -3.15 -9.59 30.42
N SER A 267 -3.91 -10.54 29.96
CA SER A 267 -4.88 -11.35 30.70
C SER A 267 -5.98 -10.55 31.45
N GLU A 268 -7.19 -10.82 31.07
CA GLU A 268 -8.38 -10.43 31.81
C GLU A 268 -9.32 -11.62 31.97
N GLN A 269 -10.12 -11.57 33.04
CA GLN A 269 -11.14 -12.59 33.25
C GLN A 269 -12.28 -12.43 32.23
N PRO A 270 -12.92 -13.53 31.81
CA PRO A 270 -14.12 -13.47 30.99
C PRO A 270 -15.21 -12.61 31.63
N ARG A 271 -15.90 -11.85 30.80
CA ARG A 271 -17.05 -11.04 31.22
C ARG A 271 -18.24 -11.94 31.53
N LYS A 272 -18.94 -11.65 32.60
CA LYS A 272 -20.24 -12.26 32.87
C LYS A 272 -21.31 -11.53 32.05
N LEU A 273 -21.77 -12.16 30.98
CA LEU A 273 -22.85 -11.62 30.15
C LEU A 273 -24.23 -11.91 30.78
N MET A 274 -25.16 -10.95 30.69
CA MET A 274 -26.56 -11.09 31.10
C MET A 274 -27.44 -11.62 29.96
N GLY A 275 -27.07 -11.30 28.72
CA GLY A 275 -27.76 -11.76 27.53
C GLY A 275 -27.27 -13.12 27.06
N GLN A 276 -28.11 -13.81 26.29
CA GLN A 276 -27.74 -15.07 25.64
C GLN A 276 -26.81 -14.82 24.44
N MET A 277 -25.98 -15.79 24.13
CA MET A 277 -25.18 -15.80 22.91
C MET A 277 -26.10 -16.20 21.74
N PRO A 278 -26.30 -15.34 20.75
CA PRO A 278 -27.16 -15.65 19.63
C PRO A 278 -26.51 -16.67 18.69
N ILE A 279 -27.35 -17.49 18.08
CA ILE A 279 -27.00 -18.53 17.09
C ILE A 279 -27.65 -18.24 15.74
N SER A 280 -27.35 -19.04 14.73
CA SER A 280 -27.98 -18.96 13.41
C SER A 280 -29.53 -18.86 13.52
N GLY A 281 -30.14 -17.99 12.74
CA GLY A 281 -31.56 -17.67 12.79
C GLY A 281 -31.96 -16.62 13.84
N GLN A 282 -31.05 -16.19 14.69
CA GLN A 282 -31.26 -15.14 15.70
C GLN A 282 -30.61 -13.81 15.30
N TYR A 283 -30.85 -12.77 16.08
CA TYR A 283 -30.39 -11.42 15.76
C TYR A 283 -29.25 -10.98 16.68
N VAL A 284 -28.28 -10.29 16.10
CA VAL A 284 -27.35 -9.39 16.76
C VAL A 284 -27.71 -7.95 16.44
N TYR A 285 -27.14 -7.01 17.17
CA TYR A 285 -27.51 -5.60 17.06
C TYR A 285 -26.29 -4.73 16.75
N LEU A 286 -26.48 -3.71 15.90
CA LEU A 286 -25.48 -2.69 15.59
C LEU A 286 -25.93 -1.35 16.15
N LYS A 287 -25.10 -0.70 16.94
CA LYS A 287 -25.34 0.67 17.38
C LYS A 287 -25.15 1.65 16.21
N GLN A 288 -26.17 2.44 15.92
CA GLN A 288 -26.08 3.50 14.90
C GLN A 288 -25.73 4.85 15.56
N LYS A 289 -25.23 5.80 14.76
CA LYS A 289 -24.88 7.16 15.23
C LYS A 289 -26.07 7.92 15.82
N ASN A 290 -27.29 7.61 15.40
CA ASN A 290 -28.54 8.19 15.92
C ASN A 290 -29.07 7.52 17.20
N GLY A 291 -28.29 6.59 17.79
CA GLY A 291 -28.67 5.85 19.00
C GLY A 291 -29.65 4.68 18.77
N VAL A 292 -30.14 4.47 17.56
CA VAL A 292 -31.03 3.35 17.23
C VAL A 292 -30.21 2.09 16.98
N ASN A 293 -30.64 0.96 17.53
CA ASN A 293 -30.01 -0.31 17.26
C ASN A 293 -30.59 -0.94 15.96
N LYS A 294 -29.73 -1.29 15.03
CA LYS A 294 -30.12 -2.06 13.83
C LYS A 294 -29.96 -3.53 14.12
N ALA A 295 -31.06 -4.30 14.03
CA ALA A 295 -31.01 -5.76 14.10
C ALA A 295 -30.41 -6.34 12.80
N VAL A 296 -29.54 -7.35 12.96
CA VAL A 296 -28.88 -8.08 11.88
C VAL A 296 -29.09 -9.56 12.13
N LEU A 297 -29.67 -10.25 11.16
CA LEU A 297 -29.91 -11.69 11.23
C LEU A 297 -28.60 -12.45 11.06
N LEU A 298 -28.34 -13.39 11.94
CA LEU A 298 -27.29 -14.39 11.77
C LEU A 298 -27.77 -15.47 10.81
N GLU A 299 -27.12 -15.56 9.68
CA GLU A 299 -27.45 -16.52 8.62
C GLU A 299 -26.73 -17.87 8.88
N GLU A 300 -26.14 -18.46 7.85
CA GLU A 300 -25.38 -19.70 7.93
C GLU A 300 -24.14 -19.56 8.82
N GLU A 301 -23.89 -20.57 9.64
CA GLU A 301 -22.64 -20.68 10.40
C GLU A 301 -21.50 -21.12 9.47
N LEU A 302 -20.46 -20.31 9.36
CA LEU A 302 -19.28 -20.54 8.52
C LEU A 302 -18.21 -21.37 9.21
N GLY A 303 -18.12 -21.27 10.54
CA GLY A 303 -17.11 -21.99 11.30
C GLY A 303 -17.21 -21.80 12.79
N LYS A 304 -16.65 -22.77 13.49
CA LYS A 304 -16.49 -22.83 14.96
C LYS A 304 -15.01 -22.92 15.29
N GLY A 305 -14.50 -21.89 15.95
CA GLY A 305 -13.15 -21.92 16.52
C GLY A 305 -13.17 -22.10 18.03
N GLY A 306 -12.01 -22.25 18.64
CA GLY A 306 -11.86 -22.35 20.10
C GLY A 306 -12.22 -21.07 20.85
N GLU A 307 -12.31 -19.93 20.17
CA GLU A 307 -12.59 -18.62 20.79
C GLU A 307 -13.87 -17.95 20.30
N ALA A 308 -14.42 -18.37 19.15
CA ALA A 308 -15.56 -17.69 18.53
C ALA A 308 -16.29 -18.56 17.51
N HIS A 309 -17.53 -18.17 17.20
CA HIS A 309 -18.31 -18.65 16.07
C HIS A 309 -18.41 -17.57 15.00
N ILE A 310 -18.43 -17.97 13.72
CA ILE A 310 -18.51 -17.06 12.57
C ILE A 310 -19.80 -17.35 11.81
N TYR A 311 -20.60 -16.32 11.56
CA TYR A 311 -21.87 -16.40 10.84
C TYR A 311 -21.90 -15.45 9.65
N LYS A 312 -22.49 -15.88 8.53
CA LYS A 312 -22.84 -14.98 7.43
C LYS A 312 -23.90 -13.97 7.88
N VAL A 313 -23.83 -12.78 7.30
CA VAL A 313 -24.83 -11.71 7.48
C VAL A 313 -24.98 -10.89 6.20
N PHE A 314 -26.08 -10.16 6.08
CA PHE A 314 -26.39 -9.30 4.92
C PHE A 314 -26.38 -10.07 3.58
N SER A 315 -27.06 -11.21 3.53
CA SER A 315 -27.13 -12.10 2.35
C SER A 315 -25.76 -12.55 1.86
N GLY A 316 -24.87 -12.89 2.82
CA GLY A 316 -23.55 -13.41 2.53
C GLY A 316 -22.48 -12.35 2.20
N MET A 317 -22.83 -11.04 2.19
CA MET A 317 -21.84 -9.99 1.86
C MET A 317 -20.78 -9.76 2.93
N LYS A 318 -21.07 -10.13 4.19
CA LYS A 318 -20.16 -9.99 5.35
C LYS A 318 -20.34 -11.15 6.30
N CYS A 319 -19.45 -11.24 7.27
CA CYS A 319 -19.61 -12.16 8.39
C CYS A 319 -19.47 -11.44 9.74
N VAL A 320 -20.01 -12.09 10.76
CA VAL A 320 -19.89 -11.70 12.17
C VAL A 320 -19.10 -12.76 12.90
N LYS A 321 -18.05 -12.38 13.62
CA LYS A 321 -17.34 -13.21 14.60
C LYS A 321 -17.91 -12.92 15.97
N ILE A 322 -18.51 -13.92 16.62
CA ILE A 322 -19.10 -13.84 17.97
C ILE A 322 -18.19 -14.62 18.92
N PHE A 323 -17.64 -13.94 19.90
CA PHE A 323 -16.75 -14.56 20.90
C PHE A 323 -17.52 -15.50 21.81
N LEU A 324 -16.91 -16.65 22.14
CA LEU A 324 -17.42 -17.51 23.19
C LEU A 324 -17.40 -16.77 24.54
N PRO A 325 -18.29 -17.10 25.48
CA PRO A 325 -18.35 -16.41 26.80
C PRO A 325 -17.00 -16.40 27.52
N GLU A 326 -16.26 -17.49 27.46
CA GLU A 326 -14.94 -17.66 28.07
C GLU A 326 -13.84 -16.84 27.40
N SER A 327 -14.03 -16.45 26.16
CA SER A 327 -13.09 -15.65 25.37
C SER A 327 -13.50 -14.18 25.28
N ASN A 328 -14.64 -13.78 25.84
CA ASN A 328 -15.16 -12.43 25.81
C ASN A 328 -14.72 -11.66 27.06
N SER A 329 -13.63 -10.89 26.96
CA SER A 329 -13.13 -10.04 28.05
C SER A 329 -13.31 -8.56 27.74
N ASP A 330 -13.25 -7.69 28.78
CA ASP A 330 -13.31 -6.24 28.60
C ASP A 330 -12.14 -5.72 27.78
N MET A 331 -10.95 -6.28 27.98
CA MET A 331 -9.75 -5.91 27.20
C MET A 331 -9.93 -6.26 25.72
N LYS A 332 -10.44 -7.48 25.41
CA LYS A 332 -10.67 -7.92 24.03
C LYS A 332 -11.69 -7.02 23.34
N ILE A 333 -12.78 -6.69 24.01
CA ILE A 333 -13.80 -5.78 23.45
C ILE A 333 -13.26 -4.37 23.23
N GLU A 334 -12.48 -3.82 24.20
CA GLU A 334 -11.88 -2.50 24.04
C GLU A 334 -10.87 -2.50 22.87
N LYS A 335 -10.03 -3.53 22.73
CA LYS A 335 -9.13 -3.72 21.58
C LYS A 335 -9.91 -3.69 20.26
N ILE A 336 -10.96 -4.52 20.14
CA ILE A 336 -11.79 -4.56 18.91
C ILE A 336 -12.45 -3.22 18.65
N LYS A 337 -12.91 -2.53 19.68
CA LYS A 337 -13.47 -1.18 19.56
C LYS A 337 -12.44 -0.21 18.94
N ARG A 338 -11.19 -0.21 19.43
CA ARG A 338 -10.09 0.59 18.86
C ARG A 338 -9.81 0.24 17.40
N MET A 339 -9.83 -1.05 17.08
CA MET A 339 -9.68 -1.52 15.69
C MET A 339 -10.81 -0.98 14.80
N CYS A 340 -12.07 -1.05 15.25
CA CYS A 340 -13.22 -0.52 14.52
C CYS A 340 -13.14 1.00 14.33
N GLU A 341 -12.69 1.76 15.33
CA GLU A 341 -12.50 3.21 15.25
C GLU A 341 -11.47 3.59 14.18
N LYS A 342 -10.46 2.76 13.96
CA LYS A 342 -9.40 2.99 12.98
C LYS A 342 -9.71 2.45 11.57
N TYR A 343 -10.77 1.68 11.40
CA TYR A 343 -11.14 1.11 10.10
C TYR A 343 -11.18 2.15 8.97
N SER A 344 -11.90 3.26 9.17
CA SER A 344 -12.04 4.29 8.13
C SER A 344 -10.69 4.95 7.78
N LEU A 345 -9.78 5.07 8.74
CA LEU A 345 -8.46 5.64 8.52
C LEU A 345 -7.59 4.67 7.70
N LEU A 346 -7.54 3.40 8.10
CA LEU A 346 -6.81 2.35 7.36
C LEU A 346 -7.33 2.22 5.92
N HIS A 347 -8.66 2.20 5.76
CA HIS A 347 -9.30 2.11 4.46
C HIS A 347 -8.97 3.32 3.57
N ALA A 348 -8.91 4.52 4.14
CA ALA A 348 -8.52 5.73 3.40
C ALA A 348 -7.04 5.78 3.04
N MET A 349 -6.18 5.04 3.75
CA MET A 349 -4.74 4.97 3.45
C MET A 349 -4.45 4.12 2.22
N ASP A 350 -5.10 2.96 2.11
CA ASP A 350 -4.99 2.07 0.97
C ASP A 350 -6.26 1.23 0.81
N THR A 351 -7.21 1.71 0.03
CA THR A 351 -8.48 1.01 -0.19
C THR A 351 -8.27 -0.38 -0.81
N PRO A 352 -7.52 -0.57 -1.90
CA PRO A 352 -7.27 -1.90 -2.47
C PRO A 352 -6.67 -2.91 -1.50
N ILE A 353 -5.71 -2.50 -0.68
CA ILE A 353 -5.14 -3.38 0.33
C ILE A 353 -6.18 -3.70 1.40
N MET A 354 -6.91 -2.71 1.89
CA MET A 354 -7.95 -2.93 2.91
C MET A 354 -9.14 -3.75 2.40
N GLU A 355 -9.37 -3.80 1.07
CA GLU A 355 -10.35 -4.73 0.49
C GLU A 355 -9.91 -6.21 0.61
N ARG A 356 -8.64 -6.47 0.84
CA ARG A 356 -8.06 -7.81 1.01
C ARG A 356 -7.84 -8.20 2.49
N ILE A 357 -8.36 -7.40 3.43
CA ILE A 357 -8.13 -7.60 4.87
C ILE A 357 -9.48 -7.68 5.60
N ALA A 358 -9.73 -8.80 6.29
CA ALA A 358 -10.90 -8.99 7.15
C ALA A 358 -10.74 -8.26 8.49
N TRP A 359 -10.62 -6.94 8.42
CA TRP A 359 -10.46 -6.07 9.59
C TRP A 359 -11.77 -5.88 10.34
N PRO A 360 -11.78 -5.79 11.70
CA PRO A 360 -12.96 -5.43 12.46
C PRO A 360 -13.52 -4.07 12.05
N GLU A 361 -14.75 -4.05 11.51
CA GLU A 361 -15.39 -2.83 11.03
C GLU A 361 -16.30 -2.17 12.07
N ARG A 362 -17.06 -2.99 12.78
CA ARG A 362 -18.05 -2.52 13.77
C ARG A 362 -18.31 -3.60 14.83
N LEU A 363 -18.45 -3.17 16.09
CA LEU A 363 -18.90 -4.05 17.17
C LEU A 363 -20.34 -4.52 16.95
N VAL A 364 -20.61 -5.76 17.38
CA VAL A 364 -21.96 -6.32 17.47
C VAL A 364 -22.34 -6.57 18.94
N TYR A 365 -23.63 -6.48 19.20
CA TYR A 365 -24.19 -6.52 20.55
C TYR A 365 -25.29 -7.58 20.64
N ASN A 366 -25.47 -8.18 21.83
CA ASN A 366 -26.60 -9.05 22.13
C ASN A 366 -27.88 -8.22 22.42
N ASP A 367 -28.95 -8.89 22.81
CA ASP A 367 -30.26 -8.30 23.15
C ASP A 367 -30.22 -7.37 24.39
N LYS A 368 -29.23 -7.54 25.26
CA LYS A 368 -28.98 -6.69 26.44
C LYS A 368 -28.04 -5.51 26.17
N GLY A 369 -27.59 -5.36 24.92
CA GLY A 369 -26.69 -4.28 24.54
C GLY A 369 -25.24 -4.48 24.97
N GLU A 370 -24.85 -5.71 25.30
CA GLU A 370 -23.49 -6.09 25.64
C GLU A 370 -22.72 -6.43 24.34
N ALA A 371 -21.49 -5.93 24.19
CA ALA A 371 -20.67 -6.23 23.04
C ALA A 371 -20.19 -7.69 23.10
N ILE A 372 -20.41 -8.43 22.02
CA ILE A 372 -20.15 -9.86 21.93
C ILE A 372 -19.27 -10.28 20.76
N GLY A 373 -18.93 -9.34 19.87
CA GLY A 373 -18.14 -9.63 18.69
C GLY A 373 -18.08 -8.44 17.73
N TYR A 374 -17.81 -8.73 16.46
CA TYR A 374 -17.66 -7.69 15.44
C TYR A 374 -18.03 -8.19 14.05
N ILE A 375 -18.31 -7.24 13.13
CA ILE A 375 -18.51 -7.47 11.69
C ILE A 375 -17.18 -7.30 10.97
N MET A 376 -16.93 -8.14 9.97
CA MET A 376 -15.80 -8.07 9.05
C MET A 376 -16.20 -8.51 7.64
N LYS A 377 -15.28 -8.37 6.69
CA LYS A 377 -15.46 -8.90 5.32
C LYS A 377 -15.40 -10.41 5.30
N ILE A 378 -16.08 -10.98 4.31
CA ILE A 378 -15.94 -12.37 3.89
C ILE A 378 -15.28 -12.39 2.51
N PHE A 379 -14.48 -13.41 2.26
CA PHE A 379 -13.80 -13.60 0.97
C PHE A 379 -14.26 -14.93 0.37
N GLU A 380 -15.19 -14.84 -0.59
CA GLU A 380 -15.69 -16.00 -1.33
C GLU A 380 -14.75 -16.35 -2.49
N GLY A 381 -14.69 -17.63 -2.86
CA GLY A 381 -13.84 -18.10 -3.95
C GLY A 381 -12.35 -18.08 -3.64
N THR A 382 -11.98 -18.02 -2.35
CA THR A 382 -10.60 -18.09 -1.89
C THR A 382 -10.28 -19.46 -1.28
N THR A 383 -9.01 -19.85 -1.32
CA THR A 383 -8.47 -21.09 -0.76
C THR A 383 -7.45 -20.74 0.32
N PRO A 384 -7.53 -21.33 1.53
CA PRO A 384 -6.52 -21.15 2.57
C PRO A 384 -5.14 -21.64 2.10
N PHE A 385 -4.08 -20.92 2.47
CA PHE A 385 -2.72 -21.33 2.13
C PHE A 385 -2.35 -22.69 2.73
N SER A 386 -3.00 -23.11 3.80
CA SER A 386 -2.86 -24.48 4.35
C SER A 386 -3.18 -25.60 3.35
N ASP A 387 -4.02 -25.32 2.35
CA ASP A 387 -4.45 -26.32 1.37
C ASP A 387 -3.47 -26.45 0.19
N PHE A 388 -2.52 -25.51 0.07
CA PHE A 388 -1.49 -25.51 -0.96
C PHE A 388 -0.30 -26.40 -0.53
N CYS A 389 -0.49 -27.71 -0.62
CA CYS A 389 0.53 -28.71 -0.36
C CYS A 389 1.16 -29.22 -1.66
N TYR A 390 2.29 -29.90 -1.56
CA TYR A 390 3.00 -30.48 -2.72
C TYR A 390 2.07 -31.23 -3.69
N ASP A 391 1.16 -32.06 -3.15
CA ASP A 391 0.26 -32.91 -3.95
C ASP A 391 -1.00 -32.20 -4.46
N THR A 392 -1.26 -30.98 -4.03
CA THR A 392 -2.52 -30.25 -4.33
C THR A 392 -2.30 -28.93 -5.02
N PHE A 393 -1.13 -28.36 -4.93
CA PHE A 393 -0.84 -27.01 -5.41
C PHE A 393 -1.13 -26.85 -6.92
N ASP A 394 -0.68 -27.78 -7.75
CA ASP A 394 -0.94 -27.79 -9.20
C ASP A 394 -2.42 -28.07 -9.54
N LYS A 395 -3.16 -28.74 -8.66
CA LYS A 395 -4.60 -28.99 -8.81
C LYS A 395 -5.41 -27.72 -8.48
N ILE A 396 -4.96 -26.94 -7.49
CA ILE A 396 -5.59 -25.68 -7.11
C ILE A 396 -5.28 -24.60 -8.17
N ILE A 397 -4.05 -24.57 -8.67
CA ILE A 397 -3.61 -23.63 -9.70
C ILE A 397 -3.15 -24.42 -10.94
N PRO A 398 -4.04 -24.67 -11.91
CA PRO A 398 -3.67 -25.33 -13.15
C PRO A 398 -2.57 -24.60 -13.89
N GLY A 399 -1.51 -25.33 -14.28
CA GLY A 399 -0.35 -24.74 -14.95
C GLY A 399 0.56 -23.94 -14.01
N LEU A 400 0.55 -24.30 -12.74
CA LEU A 400 1.41 -23.71 -11.71
C LEU A 400 2.86 -23.61 -12.18
N ASN A 401 3.46 -22.45 -11.99
CA ASN A 401 4.86 -22.17 -12.33
C ASN A 401 5.49 -21.23 -11.30
N LYS A 402 6.77 -20.95 -11.43
CA LYS A 402 7.50 -20.10 -10.49
C LYS A 402 6.96 -18.65 -10.44
N MET A 403 6.44 -18.13 -11.54
CA MET A 403 5.85 -16.80 -11.58
C MET A 403 4.61 -16.73 -10.67
N HIS A 404 3.77 -17.76 -10.66
CA HIS A 404 2.62 -17.84 -9.76
C HIS A 404 3.05 -17.81 -8.30
N GLN A 405 4.05 -18.61 -7.92
CA GLN A 405 4.56 -18.62 -6.54
C GLN A 405 5.15 -17.26 -6.13
N VAL A 406 5.93 -16.63 -7.00
CA VAL A 406 6.52 -15.31 -6.71
C VAL A 406 5.44 -14.24 -6.62
N THR A 407 4.38 -14.33 -7.45
CA THR A 407 3.21 -13.42 -7.36
C THR A 407 2.48 -13.57 -6.03
N MET A 408 2.24 -14.80 -5.56
CA MET A 408 1.68 -15.05 -4.22
C MET A 408 2.56 -14.44 -3.13
N ALA A 409 3.87 -14.63 -3.22
CA ALA A 409 4.84 -14.10 -2.26
C ALA A 409 4.83 -12.56 -2.21
N VAL A 410 4.76 -11.89 -3.36
CA VAL A 410 4.63 -10.43 -3.45
C VAL A 410 3.33 -9.96 -2.81
N ASN A 411 2.19 -10.56 -3.17
CA ASN A 411 0.87 -10.17 -2.66
C ASN A 411 0.76 -10.35 -1.15
N PHE A 412 1.34 -11.42 -0.60
CA PHE A 412 1.35 -11.66 0.83
C PHE A 412 2.28 -10.68 1.58
N ALA A 413 3.51 -10.49 1.11
CA ALA A 413 4.47 -9.57 1.72
C ALA A 413 3.94 -8.12 1.72
N GLU A 414 3.17 -7.72 0.71
CA GLU A 414 2.53 -6.41 0.62
C GLU A 414 1.52 -6.19 1.76
N LEU A 415 0.71 -7.19 2.10
CA LEU A 415 -0.25 -7.11 3.21
C LEU A 415 0.46 -6.93 4.56
N VAL A 416 1.50 -7.74 4.81
CA VAL A 416 2.29 -7.64 6.06
C VAL A 416 2.97 -6.27 6.15
N ASP A 417 3.55 -5.77 5.05
CA ASP A 417 4.19 -4.45 5.06
C ASP A 417 3.18 -3.32 5.28
N PHE A 418 1.97 -3.43 4.73
CA PHE A 418 0.90 -2.48 5.00
C PHE A 418 0.56 -2.43 6.50
N MET A 419 0.40 -3.56 7.15
CA MET A 419 0.07 -3.62 8.56
C MET A 419 1.21 -3.05 9.43
N HIS A 420 2.45 -3.43 9.16
CA HIS A 420 3.62 -2.90 9.87
C HIS A 420 3.81 -1.40 9.72
N HIS A 421 3.48 -0.85 8.54
CA HIS A 421 3.53 0.60 8.35
C HIS A 421 2.50 1.33 9.23
N ASN A 422 1.37 0.69 9.51
CA ASN A 422 0.32 1.24 10.34
C ASN A 422 0.48 0.87 11.84
N ASN A 423 1.66 0.38 12.23
CA ASN A 423 1.98 -0.09 13.58
C ASN A 423 1.03 -1.17 14.11
N VAL A 424 0.55 -2.02 13.22
CA VAL A 424 -0.16 -3.26 13.57
C VAL A 424 0.85 -4.40 13.49
N ILE A 425 0.95 -5.18 14.55
CA ILE A 425 1.73 -6.42 14.59
C ILE A 425 0.73 -7.56 14.54
N LEU A 426 0.84 -8.41 13.51
CA LEU A 426 -0.19 -9.41 13.21
C LEU A 426 -0.22 -10.56 14.22
N CYS A 427 0.94 -10.92 14.77
CA CYS A 427 1.15 -11.92 15.83
C CYS A 427 0.79 -13.36 15.46
N ASP A 428 -0.37 -13.61 14.86
CA ASP A 428 -0.87 -14.93 14.50
C ASP A 428 -0.98 -15.11 12.98
N ILE A 429 0.12 -14.82 12.31
CA ILE A 429 0.23 -15.11 10.87
C ILE A 429 0.51 -16.61 10.74
N ASN A 430 -0.38 -17.32 10.07
CA ASN A 430 -0.22 -18.73 9.79
C ASN A 430 -0.90 -19.11 8.47
N ARG A 431 -0.66 -20.34 7.99
CA ARG A 431 -1.17 -20.79 6.68
C ARG A 431 -2.71 -20.80 6.60
N GLY A 432 -3.41 -20.95 7.71
CA GLY A 432 -4.88 -20.92 7.77
C GLY A 432 -5.47 -19.50 7.69
N ASN A 433 -4.70 -18.49 8.12
CA ASN A 433 -5.12 -17.08 8.16
C ASN A 433 -4.74 -16.29 6.91
N ILE A 434 -4.11 -16.93 5.92
CA ILE A 434 -3.78 -16.39 4.61
C ILE A 434 -4.60 -17.14 3.58
N LEU A 435 -5.38 -16.41 2.78
CA LEU A 435 -6.17 -16.99 1.70
C LEU A 435 -5.66 -16.47 0.37
N PHE A 436 -5.83 -17.26 -0.70
CA PHE A 436 -5.55 -16.84 -2.07
C PHE A 436 -6.77 -17.09 -2.96
N ASP A 437 -7.04 -16.18 -3.88
CA ASP A 437 -8.05 -16.38 -4.93
C ASP A 437 -7.44 -17.01 -6.20
N GLY A 438 -8.29 -17.21 -7.21
CA GLY A 438 -7.86 -17.77 -8.50
C GLY A 438 -6.89 -16.89 -9.31
N GLU A 439 -6.75 -15.61 -8.94
CA GLU A 439 -5.77 -14.67 -9.53
C GLU A 439 -4.51 -14.51 -8.64
N LEU A 440 -4.37 -15.33 -7.61
CA LEU A 440 -3.23 -15.35 -6.67
C LEU A 440 -3.14 -14.11 -5.78
N VAL A 441 -4.23 -13.37 -5.65
CA VAL A 441 -4.31 -12.25 -4.72
C VAL A 441 -4.41 -12.80 -3.31
N ALA A 442 -3.57 -12.29 -2.41
CA ALA A 442 -3.57 -12.69 -1.00
C ALA A 442 -4.59 -11.90 -0.19
N TYR A 443 -5.23 -12.59 0.76
CA TYR A 443 -6.17 -12.02 1.73
C TYR A 443 -5.75 -12.42 3.14
N LEU A 444 -5.96 -11.54 4.13
CA LEU A 444 -5.73 -11.82 5.55
C LEU A 444 -7.06 -11.90 6.29
N VAL A 445 -7.20 -12.96 7.09
CA VAL A 445 -8.34 -13.19 7.97
C VAL A 445 -7.89 -13.33 9.43
N ASP A 446 -8.85 -13.28 10.34
CA ASP A 446 -8.66 -13.53 11.78
C ASP A 446 -7.67 -12.57 12.48
N LEU A 447 -7.87 -11.27 12.29
CA LEU A 447 -6.97 -10.20 12.75
C LEU A 447 -7.27 -9.67 14.16
N ASP A 448 -8.24 -10.21 14.88
CA ASP A 448 -8.50 -9.81 16.28
C ASP A 448 -7.39 -10.24 17.26
N SER A 449 -6.53 -11.16 16.85
CA SER A 449 -5.29 -11.50 17.55
C SER A 449 -4.18 -10.45 17.40
N ALA A 450 -4.24 -9.56 16.41
CA ALA A 450 -3.19 -8.56 16.17
C ALA A 450 -2.91 -7.69 17.40
N GLN A 451 -1.64 -7.35 17.62
CA GLN A 451 -1.24 -6.38 18.64
C GLN A 451 -1.34 -4.96 18.06
N ILE A 452 -2.03 -4.10 18.78
CA ILE A 452 -2.14 -2.67 18.49
C ILE A 452 -1.79 -1.86 19.74
N ALA A 453 -1.51 -0.57 19.57
CA ALA A 453 -1.26 0.32 20.67
C ALA A 453 -2.06 1.63 20.50
N ASP A 454 -2.47 2.21 21.61
CA ASP A 454 -2.87 3.61 21.71
C ASP A 454 -1.86 4.38 22.59
N PRO A 455 -2.01 5.71 22.79
CA PRO A 455 -1.02 6.48 23.54
C PRO A 455 -0.70 5.95 24.94
N ASP A 456 -1.66 5.28 25.59
CA ASP A 456 -1.53 4.88 26.99
C ASP A 456 -1.32 3.36 27.17
N TYR A 457 -1.78 2.54 26.21
CA TYR A 457 -1.86 1.09 26.36
C TYR A 457 -1.48 0.32 25.11
N TYR A 458 -0.81 -0.84 25.33
CA TYR A 458 -0.76 -1.92 24.37
C TYR A 458 -1.91 -2.88 24.56
N TYR A 459 -2.44 -3.36 23.46
CA TYR A 459 -3.33 -4.51 23.39
C TYR A 459 -2.56 -5.68 22.78
N PRO A 460 -1.80 -6.45 23.59
CA PRO A 460 -0.96 -7.52 23.10
C PRO A 460 -1.78 -8.69 22.60
N SER A 461 -1.10 -9.63 21.95
CA SER A 461 -1.65 -10.93 21.59
C SER A 461 -1.10 -12.01 22.52
N ASN A 462 -1.98 -12.89 22.99
CA ASN A 462 -1.61 -14.06 23.79
C ASN A 462 -1.61 -15.35 22.94
N VAL A 463 -1.84 -15.24 21.62
CA VAL A 463 -1.93 -16.38 20.71
C VAL A 463 -0.85 -16.31 19.63
N GLY A 464 -0.65 -17.43 18.96
CA GLY A 464 0.28 -17.63 17.87
C GLY A 464 0.60 -19.11 17.72
N MET A 465 1.21 -19.48 16.60
CA MET A 465 1.59 -20.87 16.33
C MET A 465 3.01 -21.15 16.89
N PRO A 466 3.19 -22.18 17.72
CA PRO A 466 4.49 -22.50 18.30
C PRO A 466 5.60 -22.73 17.28
N GLU A 467 5.29 -23.34 16.16
CA GLU A 467 6.22 -23.61 15.06
C GLU A 467 6.75 -22.37 14.35
N PHE A 468 6.05 -21.24 14.46
CA PHE A 468 6.47 -19.95 13.89
C PHE A 468 7.09 -19.00 14.91
N ARG A 469 7.39 -19.46 16.12
CA ARG A 469 8.11 -18.63 17.09
C ARG A 469 9.51 -18.28 16.61
N SER A 470 9.90 -17.03 16.84
CA SER A 470 11.26 -16.58 16.55
C SER A 470 12.29 -17.24 17.48
N PRO A 471 13.55 -17.35 17.08
CA PRO A 471 14.61 -17.94 17.89
C PRO A 471 14.70 -17.35 19.30
N GLU A 472 14.39 -16.07 19.45
CA GLU A 472 14.41 -15.37 20.72
C GLU A 472 13.34 -15.84 21.69
N HIS A 473 12.22 -16.36 21.16
CA HIS A 473 11.02 -16.76 21.92
C HIS A 473 10.69 -18.24 21.81
N ILE A 474 11.50 -19.03 21.12
CA ILE A 474 11.20 -20.44 20.81
C ILE A 474 11.04 -21.31 22.06
N PHE A 475 11.70 -20.95 23.16
CA PHE A 475 11.63 -21.65 24.44
C PHE A 475 10.65 -21.03 25.44
N ASP A 476 9.98 -19.91 25.07
CA ASP A 476 8.96 -19.33 25.94
C ASP A 476 7.78 -20.30 26.12
N VAL A 477 7.24 -20.36 27.35
CA VAL A 477 6.15 -21.30 27.68
C VAL A 477 4.85 -20.89 26.98
N ASP A 478 4.63 -19.56 26.87
CA ASP A 478 3.41 -18.98 26.31
C ASP A 478 3.74 -17.79 25.40
N PHE A 479 2.73 -17.02 25.03
CA PHE A 479 2.85 -15.81 24.21
C PHE A 479 2.66 -14.52 25.04
N SER A 480 2.82 -14.56 26.35
CA SER A 480 2.63 -13.41 27.25
C SER A 480 3.81 -12.41 27.21
N PHE A 481 4.20 -11.99 26.01
CA PHE A 481 5.20 -10.97 25.79
C PHE A 481 4.75 -9.97 24.72
N VAL A 482 5.29 -8.76 24.80
CA VAL A 482 5.01 -7.73 23.79
C VAL A 482 5.75 -8.07 22.51
N ARG A 483 5.00 -8.32 21.44
CA ARG A 483 5.54 -8.62 20.12
C ARG A 483 6.17 -7.39 19.48
N LYS A 484 7.17 -7.63 18.64
CA LYS A 484 7.78 -6.64 17.78
C LYS A 484 7.51 -6.96 16.31
N LYS A 485 7.67 -5.99 15.44
CA LYS A 485 7.58 -6.23 13.98
C LYS A 485 8.56 -7.31 13.52
N ALA A 486 9.69 -7.45 14.23
CA ALA A 486 10.68 -8.48 13.96
C ALA A 486 10.14 -9.90 14.16
N ASP A 487 9.18 -10.12 15.09
CA ASP A 487 8.55 -11.43 15.30
C ASP A 487 7.66 -11.79 14.10
N ASP A 488 6.85 -10.85 13.62
CA ASP A 488 6.05 -11.06 12.40
C ASP A 488 6.94 -11.27 11.15
N VAL A 489 8.09 -10.57 11.08
CA VAL A 489 9.04 -10.77 9.97
C VAL A 489 9.65 -12.17 10.02
N TRP A 490 9.89 -12.71 11.22
CA TRP A 490 10.32 -14.10 11.34
C TRP A 490 9.30 -15.04 10.71
N ILE A 491 8.01 -14.86 11.01
CA ILE A 491 6.94 -15.66 10.43
C ILE A 491 6.84 -15.43 8.92
N LEU A 492 6.92 -14.16 8.48
CA LEU A 492 6.86 -13.79 7.07
C LEU A 492 7.92 -14.54 6.24
N GLN A 493 9.18 -14.55 6.68
CA GLN A 493 10.25 -15.22 5.92
C GLN A 493 10.08 -16.74 5.87
N MET A 494 9.55 -17.37 6.93
CA MET A 494 9.22 -18.79 6.94
C MET A 494 8.11 -19.09 5.92
N LEU A 495 7.03 -18.31 5.92
CA LEU A 495 5.90 -18.49 5.01
C LEU A 495 6.25 -18.15 3.55
N LEU A 496 7.12 -17.16 3.30
CA LEU A 496 7.65 -16.90 1.97
C LEU A 496 8.47 -18.09 1.45
N PHE A 497 9.24 -18.74 2.32
CA PHE A 497 9.95 -19.96 1.95
C PHE A 497 8.96 -21.07 1.57
N HIS A 498 7.91 -21.30 2.36
CA HIS A 498 6.85 -22.29 2.06
C HIS A 498 6.12 -21.99 0.73
N ILE A 499 5.85 -20.73 0.41
CA ILE A 499 5.25 -20.34 -0.88
C ILE A 499 6.17 -20.73 -2.04
N LEU A 500 7.46 -20.45 -1.91
CA LEU A 500 8.45 -20.67 -2.97
C LEU A 500 8.93 -22.13 -3.08
N THR A 501 8.77 -22.89 -2.01
CA THR A 501 9.17 -24.31 -1.88
C THR A 501 8.02 -25.10 -1.26
N PRO A 502 7.02 -25.58 -2.01
CA PRO A 502 5.85 -26.25 -1.47
C PRO A 502 6.24 -27.38 -0.50
N ASP A 503 5.69 -27.34 0.73
CA ASP A 503 6.02 -28.19 1.87
C ASP A 503 7.51 -28.26 2.22
N GLY A 504 8.32 -27.35 1.69
CA GLY A 504 9.73 -27.26 2.04
C GLY A 504 9.91 -26.66 3.42
N ASP A 505 10.54 -27.41 4.33
CA ASP A 505 10.90 -26.89 5.63
C ASP A 505 12.25 -26.12 5.55
N PRO A 506 12.30 -24.83 5.94
CA PRO A 506 13.56 -24.11 6.02
C PRO A 506 14.59 -24.76 6.93
N TYR A 507 14.15 -25.56 7.87
CA TYR A 507 14.98 -26.24 8.86
C TYR A 507 14.99 -27.78 8.71
N ALA A 508 14.71 -28.26 7.49
CA ALA A 508 14.80 -29.68 7.20
C ALA A 508 16.21 -30.23 7.52
N THR A 509 16.30 -31.15 8.47
CA THR A 509 17.56 -31.79 8.86
C THR A 509 17.33 -33.24 9.24
N SER A 510 18.28 -34.12 8.88
CA SER A 510 18.29 -35.52 9.35
C SER A 510 18.96 -35.67 10.71
N LYS A 511 19.54 -34.62 11.26
CA LYS A 511 20.19 -34.65 12.58
C LYS A 511 19.14 -34.79 13.67
N VAL A 512 19.41 -35.68 14.60
CA VAL A 512 18.53 -35.89 15.76
C VAL A 512 18.90 -34.90 16.86
N TYR A 513 17.91 -34.18 17.32
CA TYR A 513 18.03 -33.25 18.46
C TYR A 513 17.15 -33.74 19.60
N ASN A 514 17.52 -33.40 20.81
CA ASN A 514 16.70 -33.72 22.00
C ASN A 514 15.40 -32.88 22.02
N ASP A 515 15.45 -31.71 21.41
CA ASP A 515 14.33 -30.78 21.28
C ASP A 515 14.43 -30.09 19.89
N ASP A 516 13.42 -30.29 19.05
CA ASP A 516 13.39 -29.72 17.68
C ASP A 516 13.47 -28.19 17.68
N ARG A 517 13.10 -27.54 18.78
CA ARG A 517 13.25 -26.08 18.94
C ARG A 517 14.71 -25.64 18.92
N GLU A 518 15.67 -26.51 19.26
CA GLU A 518 17.09 -26.20 19.17
C GLU A 518 17.53 -25.93 17.72
N ILE A 519 16.90 -26.57 16.75
CA ILE A 519 17.20 -26.40 15.33
C ILE A 519 16.96 -24.94 14.93
N VAL A 520 15.81 -24.40 15.32
CA VAL A 520 15.41 -23.01 15.08
C VAL A 520 16.26 -22.04 15.90
N ALA A 521 16.45 -22.33 17.20
CA ALA A 521 17.24 -21.47 18.10
C ALA A 521 18.68 -21.28 17.64
N LYS A 522 19.29 -22.32 17.06
CA LYS A 522 20.65 -22.33 16.54
C LYS A 522 20.73 -21.90 15.07
N GLY A 523 19.61 -21.83 14.36
CA GLY A 523 19.54 -21.44 12.96
C GLY A 523 20.22 -22.43 12.03
N TYR A 524 19.87 -23.73 12.12
CA TYR A 524 20.41 -24.77 11.24
C TYR A 524 19.73 -24.79 9.86
N TYR A 525 19.80 -23.66 9.16
CA TYR A 525 19.32 -23.56 7.79
C TYR A 525 20.27 -24.25 6.81
N PRO A 526 19.87 -25.35 6.14
CA PRO A 526 20.80 -26.23 5.44
C PRO A 526 21.13 -25.80 4.02
N TYR A 527 20.45 -24.77 3.47
CA TYR A 527 20.66 -24.33 2.09
C TYR A 527 21.77 -23.31 2.00
N GLN A 528 22.76 -23.56 1.15
CA GLN A 528 23.95 -22.70 1.04
C GLN A 528 23.64 -21.37 0.32
N ALA A 529 24.27 -20.30 0.80
CA ALA A 529 24.17 -19.00 0.15
C ALA A 529 24.96 -18.99 -1.18
N GLY A 530 24.29 -18.60 -2.27
CA GLY A 530 24.94 -18.35 -3.55
C GLY A 530 25.51 -19.57 -4.28
N ASP A 531 25.31 -20.79 -3.79
CA ASP A 531 25.82 -22.04 -4.36
C ASP A 531 24.69 -23.06 -4.56
N ILE A 532 24.90 -24.05 -5.42
CA ILE A 532 24.05 -25.23 -5.57
C ILE A 532 24.35 -26.28 -4.48
N ARG A 533 25.44 -26.13 -3.74
CA ARG A 533 25.77 -27.03 -2.65
C ARG A 533 24.80 -26.83 -1.50
N ALA A 534 24.45 -27.91 -0.88
CA ALA A 534 23.67 -27.93 0.34
C ALA A 534 24.38 -28.83 1.36
N GLU A 535 23.98 -28.74 2.60
CA GLU A 535 24.40 -29.70 3.61
C GLU A 535 23.87 -31.11 3.24
N ASP A 536 24.55 -32.15 3.72
CA ASP A 536 24.25 -33.54 3.34
C ASP A 536 22.80 -33.93 3.65
N ASP A 537 22.17 -33.27 4.60
CA ASP A 537 20.80 -33.53 5.05
C ASP A 537 19.76 -33.36 3.95
N ILE A 538 19.95 -32.38 3.06
CA ILE A 538 18.99 -32.06 1.98
C ILE A 538 19.52 -32.28 0.59
N LYS A 539 20.79 -32.72 0.48
CA LYS A 539 21.44 -32.97 -0.80
C LYS A 539 20.67 -34.02 -1.60
N GLY A 540 20.26 -33.62 -2.81
CA GLY A 540 19.46 -34.49 -3.68
C GLY A 540 17.95 -34.39 -3.45
N SER A 541 17.49 -33.62 -2.48
CA SER A 541 16.05 -33.38 -2.28
C SER A 541 15.47 -32.48 -3.37
N VAL A 542 14.15 -32.56 -3.57
CA VAL A 542 13.43 -31.69 -4.50
C VAL A 542 13.54 -30.22 -4.07
N TRP A 543 13.51 -29.93 -2.78
CA TRP A 543 13.65 -28.58 -2.26
C TRP A 543 15.03 -27.98 -2.52
N HIS A 544 16.08 -28.80 -2.44
CA HIS A 544 17.42 -28.37 -2.84
C HIS A 544 17.46 -28.00 -4.34
N MET A 545 16.81 -28.78 -5.22
CA MET A 545 16.69 -28.42 -6.62
C MET A 545 15.95 -27.09 -6.81
N ILE A 546 14.80 -26.91 -6.14
CA ILE A 546 14.02 -25.67 -6.22
C ILE A 546 14.87 -24.45 -5.78
N VAL A 547 15.50 -24.53 -4.62
CA VAL A 547 16.32 -23.45 -4.06
C VAL A 547 17.53 -23.15 -4.96
N SER A 548 18.10 -24.16 -5.64
CA SER A 548 19.21 -23.95 -6.57
C SER A 548 18.86 -22.98 -7.70
N HIS A 549 17.58 -22.91 -8.12
CA HIS A 549 17.08 -22.01 -9.16
C HIS A 549 16.67 -20.62 -8.65
N PHE A 550 16.70 -20.37 -7.34
CA PHE A 550 16.47 -19.01 -6.84
C PHE A 550 17.58 -18.07 -7.32
N PRO A 551 17.28 -16.79 -7.60
CA PRO A 551 18.32 -15.81 -7.83
C PRO A 551 19.24 -15.69 -6.62
N LYS A 552 20.51 -15.38 -6.86
CA LYS A 552 21.55 -15.35 -5.84
C LYS A 552 21.14 -14.49 -4.61
N PHE A 553 20.62 -13.30 -4.86
CA PHE A 553 20.22 -12.40 -3.78
C PHE A 553 19.08 -12.95 -2.90
N ILE A 554 18.18 -13.78 -3.44
CA ILE A 554 17.13 -14.46 -2.68
C ILE A 554 17.75 -15.58 -1.82
N LYS A 555 18.66 -16.37 -2.37
CA LYS A 555 19.41 -17.38 -1.60
C LYS A 555 20.17 -16.75 -0.44
N GLU A 556 20.88 -15.65 -0.71
CA GLU A 556 21.62 -14.90 0.29
C GLU A 556 20.72 -14.25 1.34
N LEU A 557 19.56 -13.75 0.96
CA LEU A 557 18.58 -13.17 1.88
C LEU A 557 18.05 -14.24 2.84
N PHE A 558 17.61 -15.38 2.35
CA PHE A 558 17.16 -16.50 3.19
C PHE A 558 18.29 -16.99 4.11
N TRP A 559 19.49 -17.22 3.56
CA TRP A 559 20.61 -17.67 4.36
C TRP A 559 20.96 -16.68 5.48
N ASN A 560 21.09 -15.40 5.16
CA ASN A 560 21.40 -14.37 6.15
C ASN A 560 20.31 -14.19 7.21
N SER A 561 19.07 -14.56 6.90
CA SER A 561 17.91 -14.38 7.79
C SER A 561 17.61 -15.62 8.63
N LEU A 562 17.92 -16.82 8.13
CA LEU A 562 17.53 -18.08 8.75
C LEU A 562 18.72 -18.89 9.31
N HIS A 563 19.94 -18.67 8.79
CA HIS A 563 21.13 -19.34 9.31
C HIS A 563 21.68 -18.63 10.54
N GLY A 564 22.08 -19.38 11.57
CA GLY A 564 22.56 -18.84 12.85
C GLY A 564 23.76 -17.90 12.75
N GLU A 565 24.61 -18.07 11.73
CA GLU A 565 25.72 -17.17 11.40
C GLU A 565 25.31 -16.02 10.48
N GLY A 566 24.06 -15.98 10.04
CA GLY A 566 23.54 -14.98 9.12
C GLY A 566 23.44 -13.60 9.74
N LYS A 567 23.69 -12.58 8.94
CA LYS A 567 23.73 -11.16 9.38
C LYS A 567 22.38 -10.66 9.94
N PHE A 568 21.27 -11.25 9.51
CA PHE A 568 19.91 -10.81 9.81
C PHE A 568 19.14 -11.81 10.69
N PHE A 569 19.82 -12.82 11.22
CA PHE A 569 19.23 -13.85 12.06
C PHE A 569 18.72 -13.30 13.39
N LYS A 570 19.54 -12.46 14.05
CA LYS A 570 19.20 -11.86 15.34
C LYS A 570 18.10 -10.80 15.20
N GLU A 571 17.18 -10.74 16.14
CA GLU A 571 16.03 -9.82 16.15
C GLU A 571 16.39 -8.38 15.76
N ARG A 572 17.41 -7.81 16.41
CA ARG A 572 17.83 -6.41 16.20
C ARG A 572 18.34 -6.10 14.79
N ASP A 573 18.84 -7.12 14.09
CA ASP A 573 19.45 -7.00 12.77
C ASP A 573 18.50 -7.53 11.68
N ARG A 574 17.35 -8.08 12.07
CA ARG A 574 16.34 -8.68 11.18
C ARG A 574 15.81 -7.66 10.19
N ARG A 575 15.72 -8.07 8.93
CA ARG A 575 15.19 -7.24 7.86
C ARG A 575 13.72 -6.93 8.07
N SER A 576 13.26 -5.77 7.61
CA SER A 576 11.85 -5.37 7.71
C SER A 576 10.97 -6.14 6.71
N SER A 577 9.65 -6.14 6.95
CA SER A 577 8.65 -6.61 5.97
C SER A 577 8.82 -5.95 4.61
N TYR A 578 9.20 -4.68 4.62
CA TYR A 578 9.52 -3.90 3.45
C TYR A 578 10.70 -4.45 2.64
N ASP A 579 11.78 -4.88 3.29
CA ASP A 579 12.94 -5.46 2.60
C ASP A 579 12.55 -6.79 1.92
N TRP A 580 11.68 -7.58 2.56
CA TRP A 580 11.17 -8.83 1.99
C TRP A 580 10.23 -8.58 0.81
N LEU A 581 9.29 -7.65 0.93
CA LEU A 581 8.42 -7.24 -0.18
C LEU A 581 9.27 -6.80 -1.38
N TYR A 582 10.28 -5.97 -1.14
CA TYR A 582 11.17 -5.53 -2.20
C TYR A 582 11.91 -6.70 -2.88
N ALA A 583 12.43 -7.61 -2.07
CA ALA A 583 13.13 -8.78 -2.60
C ALA A 583 12.20 -9.63 -3.48
N MET A 584 10.95 -9.84 -3.07
CA MET A 584 9.98 -10.61 -3.87
C MET A 584 9.58 -9.88 -5.16
N VAL A 585 9.32 -8.58 -5.10
CA VAL A 585 9.06 -7.75 -6.30
C VAL A 585 10.26 -7.82 -7.26
N ARG A 586 11.47 -7.72 -6.73
CA ARG A 586 12.70 -7.83 -7.55
C ARG A 586 12.84 -9.22 -8.18
N TYR A 587 12.49 -10.27 -7.44
CA TYR A 587 12.50 -11.64 -8.00
C TYR A 587 11.48 -11.76 -9.13
N GLN A 588 10.26 -11.27 -8.94
CA GLN A 588 9.22 -11.27 -9.96
C GLN A 588 9.67 -10.55 -11.24
N GLU A 589 10.32 -9.42 -11.11
CA GLU A 589 10.84 -8.64 -12.23
C GLU A 589 11.97 -9.33 -13.00
N LEU A 590 12.81 -10.08 -12.30
CA LEU A 590 13.95 -10.79 -12.90
C LEU A 590 13.56 -12.13 -13.54
N LEU A 591 12.50 -12.74 -13.05
CA LEU A 591 12.13 -14.10 -13.41
C LEU A 591 11.96 -14.32 -14.93
N PRO A 592 11.35 -13.42 -15.74
CA PRO A 592 11.27 -13.59 -17.19
C PRO A 592 12.64 -13.78 -17.84
N SER A 593 13.62 -12.95 -17.49
CA SER A 593 14.97 -13.07 -18.04
C SER A 593 15.71 -14.30 -17.52
N MET A 594 15.41 -14.74 -16.31
CA MET A 594 15.95 -16.01 -15.78
C MET A 594 15.41 -17.20 -16.57
N ILE A 595 14.14 -17.20 -16.93
CA ILE A 595 13.50 -18.25 -17.75
C ILE A 595 14.07 -18.27 -19.15
N GLU A 596 14.33 -17.12 -19.77
CA GLU A 596 14.98 -17.03 -21.06
C GLU A 596 16.39 -17.67 -21.07
N SER A 597 17.15 -17.49 -19.98
CA SER A 597 18.49 -18.05 -19.84
C SER A 597 18.50 -19.51 -19.37
N ASP A 598 17.52 -19.90 -18.56
CA ASP A 598 17.37 -21.21 -17.93
C ASP A 598 15.88 -21.51 -17.70
N PRO A 599 15.21 -22.23 -18.65
CA PRO A 599 13.77 -22.53 -18.54
C PRO A 599 13.37 -23.26 -17.26
N GLU A 600 14.27 -24.03 -16.64
CA GLU A 600 14.02 -24.71 -15.37
C GLU A 600 13.74 -23.72 -14.24
N SER A 601 14.29 -22.50 -14.30
CA SER A 601 14.00 -21.44 -13.35
C SER A 601 12.53 -20.99 -13.34
N GLY A 602 11.78 -21.27 -14.40
CA GLY A 602 10.34 -20.97 -14.52
C GLY A 602 9.44 -22.07 -13.96
N LYS A 603 9.96 -23.28 -13.75
CA LYS A 603 9.17 -24.38 -13.19
C LYS A 603 8.99 -24.20 -11.68
N TYR A 604 7.83 -24.54 -11.17
CA TYR A 604 7.64 -24.62 -9.71
C TYR A 604 8.42 -25.80 -9.12
N MET A 605 8.56 -26.89 -9.87
CA MET A 605 9.37 -28.07 -9.61
C MET A 605 10.37 -28.26 -10.75
N PRO A 606 11.60 -27.75 -10.64
CA PRO A 606 12.66 -28.01 -11.61
C PRO A 606 13.07 -29.49 -11.61
N ASP A 607 13.41 -30.01 -12.77
CA ASP A 607 13.87 -31.39 -12.93
C ASP A 607 15.39 -31.53 -12.75
N THR A 608 16.10 -30.41 -12.73
CA THR A 608 17.58 -30.38 -12.67
C THR A 608 18.06 -29.31 -11.69
N TYR A 609 19.29 -29.47 -11.21
CA TYR A 609 19.98 -28.40 -10.51
C TYR A 609 20.42 -27.32 -11.51
N ARG A 610 20.29 -26.06 -11.12
CA ARG A 610 20.84 -24.96 -11.89
C ARG A 610 22.36 -25.14 -12.02
N LYS A 611 22.85 -25.30 -13.22
CA LYS A 611 24.28 -25.34 -13.49
C LYS A 611 24.88 -23.98 -13.16
N HIS A 612 25.91 -23.96 -12.33
CA HIS A 612 26.65 -22.74 -12.05
C HIS A 612 27.26 -22.24 -13.37
N VAL A 613 26.89 -21.06 -13.80
CA VAL A 613 27.70 -20.30 -14.72
C VAL A 613 28.92 -19.84 -13.94
N GLN A 614 30.10 -20.36 -14.23
CA GLN A 614 31.36 -20.14 -13.52
C GLN A 614 31.88 -18.69 -13.52
N THR A 615 31.09 -17.72 -13.92
CA THR A 615 31.48 -16.33 -14.16
C THR A 615 31.30 -15.39 -12.96
N PHE A 616 30.84 -15.88 -11.80
CA PHE A 616 30.93 -15.07 -10.61
C PHE A 616 32.27 -15.28 -9.92
N SER A 617 33.26 -14.43 -10.29
CA SER A 617 34.43 -14.20 -9.44
C SER A 617 33.95 -14.04 -7.98
N LYS A 618 34.66 -14.69 -7.05
CA LYS A 618 34.45 -14.59 -5.61
C LYS A 618 34.13 -13.14 -5.24
N VAL A 619 32.86 -12.83 -5.08
CA VAL A 619 32.49 -11.59 -4.40
C VAL A 619 32.72 -11.89 -2.94
N ASP A 620 33.74 -11.29 -2.41
CA ASP A 620 34.08 -11.37 -1.00
C ASP A 620 32.88 -10.84 -0.19
N VAL A 621 32.16 -11.75 0.46
CA VAL A 621 30.93 -11.47 1.21
C VAL A 621 31.26 -10.87 2.59
N SER A 622 32.57 -10.70 2.89
CA SER A 622 33.06 -10.30 4.21
C SER A 622 32.80 -8.86 4.62
N GLY A 623 32.10 -8.05 3.81
CA GLY A 623 31.90 -6.64 4.14
C GLY A 623 30.69 -5.92 3.56
N GLY A 624 29.92 -6.53 2.66
CA GLY A 624 28.82 -5.83 1.98
C GLY A 624 27.47 -5.99 2.68
N SER A 625 26.75 -4.89 2.88
CA SER A 625 25.33 -4.93 3.25
C SER A 625 24.51 -5.48 2.07
N LEU A 626 23.28 -5.97 2.33
CA LEU A 626 22.31 -6.25 1.23
C LEU A 626 22.26 -5.07 0.25
N GLU A 627 22.52 -3.87 0.76
CA GLU A 627 22.66 -2.63 0.02
C GLU A 627 23.84 -2.63 -0.97
N ASP A 628 24.97 -3.20 -0.59
CA ASP A 628 26.14 -3.31 -1.48
C ASP A 628 25.95 -4.41 -2.53
N LEU A 629 25.21 -5.47 -2.18
CA LEU A 629 24.82 -6.53 -3.12
C LEU A 629 23.82 -6.01 -4.14
N LEU A 630 22.85 -5.22 -3.69
CA LEU A 630 21.87 -4.55 -4.54
C LEU A 630 22.52 -3.46 -5.41
N LYS A 631 23.50 -2.70 -4.88
CA LYS A 631 24.30 -1.73 -5.66
C LYS A 631 25.10 -2.43 -6.77
N LYS A 632 25.73 -3.55 -6.48
CA LYS A 632 26.51 -4.32 -7.47
C LYS A 632 25.62 -4.98 -8.53
N GLY A 633 24.39 -5.40 -8.19
CA GLY A 633 23.42 -5.97 -9.11
C GLY A 633 22.70 -4.93 -10.00
N LEU A 634 22.51 -3.70 -9.49
CA LEU A 634 21.81 -2.62 -10.20
C LEU A 634 22.75 -1.66 -10.94
N GLY A 635 24.05 -1.65 -10.64
CA GLY A 635 25.05 -0.74 -11.22
C GLY A 635 25.60 -1.19 -12.58
N LYS A 636 25.20 -2.33 -13.10
CA LYS A 636 25.52 -2.72 -14.47
C LYS A 636 24.29 -2.54 -15.35
N ASP A 637 24.52 -1.87 -16.46
CA ASP A 637 23.56 -1.59 -17.51
C ASP A 637 22.76 -2.86 -17.87
N ILE A 638 21.44 -2.83 -17.68
CA ILE A 638 20.53 -3.97 -17.85
C ILE A 638 20.55 -4.48 -19.31
N SER A 639 21.05 -3.67 -20.26
CA SER A 639 21.15 -4.03 -21.66
C SER A 639 22.35 -4.93 -22.01
N THR A 640 23.36 -5.01 -21.16
CA THR A 640 24.60 -5.75 -21.44
C THR A 640 25.02 -6.73 -20.34
N GLY A 641 24.45 -6.64 -19.15
CA GLY A 641 24.91 -7.36 -17.95
C GLY A 641 24.44 -8.80 -17.80
N TRP A 642 23.55 -9.29 -18.68
CA TRP A 642 22.99 -10.64 -18.56
C TRP A 642 23.82 -11.75 -19.20
N LYS A 643 24.83 -11.41 -19.97
CA LYS A 643 25.81 -12.42 -20.45
C LYS A 643 26.74 -12.91 -19.34
N ASP A 644 26.82 -12.15 -18.23
CA ASP A 644 27.70 -12.42 -17.09
C ASP A 644 26.95 -12.75 -15.80
N LEU A 645 25.62 -12.91 -15.86
CA LEU A 645 24.73 -13.46 -14.84
C LEU A 645 24.22 -14.85 -15.28
#